data_af408da87fefc65e76bc7523ffb7f497
#
_entry.id   af408da87fefc65e76bc7523ffb7f497
#
_cell.length_a   1.000
_cell.length_b   1.000
_cell.length_c   1.000
_cell.angle_alpha   90.00
_cell.angle_beta   90.00
_cell.angle_gamma   90.00
#
_symmetry.space_group_name_H-M   'P 1'
#
loop_
_entity.id
_entity.type
_entity.pdbx_description
1 polymer ?
#
loop_
_entity_poly.entity_id
_entity_poly.type
_entity_poly.pdbx_seq_one_letter_code
_entity_poly.pdbx_strand_id
1 'polypeptide(L)'
;MRTTSSITVGRAAELAMLGGALAAARQRSGGAVFLLGEAGIGKSRLAGECAYHAYGLGLPVLRGRGSSTGTVTPFRPLIEALSSRFRAAGPPTDPELAPYRPALARLVPEWRDAAPAAGAGAYPETVVELAEALLRLLAVLGRDQGCVLLLEDLHDTDAETVAVLEYLVDNLAGLPVLLLATLRAEPGPALELVRAAERRRAATVAELPPLPPAEVAALAAAILEDATGELPAALVEHLVERGDGCPYLVEELLSDLLDRGVLRRAEDGRWQLADGSRPGVPSTIVRSWGHRIDQLDPQVRELLLTAATLGSRFSVTTVQLITGYDDRTLFSHLRSASEANVIVPDGSAPDRYAFRHALTADAVTAALAPAERAALARRAARAIVRADPELADERRQLVASLLLLSGDRAGAAVHFAEAGRRVLEAGAAGSAVVLLERAHELAADVERARVTELLLPALAESGQLDRAFELVRTLPPVPPSATAATGPGSGSSTGSGPGPGSGEGRGPLPTPAVERRIELHTRLAWAAVMAERGPDAVAQVAAARALTAGRPRPEQDAALAVVEGHLALLPDHTPGPVDSGDDRDHGTTPPTSARLAEAERRARRAAEVAERAGLPVVACQAWQLLALLSREQGFDAADACLERMLAVAEANALPVWRVEAMLRLGANAFMRTGDGTRLERAREAAAGLGAIVLTQTLDGLLAMNAVMRGEWRTARTTVDRCLDATARLHNLAAHRYLLLSSATLAAHLGRTREMERELARFRQAGGEESFLTPLRYGLCRAVGALLAEDRPGARAELAAGLAWEEEHPSVFYLAGRHGLHPLLEVVEGHWDRAALDRAAAVPAAELAWNRQFLRFADAVLLGREGRPAEAARAVAETGPGAASFPLAHHLALRLAAETALADGWGDPVAWLRTAEEYFHQLEVQPVAAACRTLLRRAGASVAQHRGGRDAVPAGLRTCGVTVREYEVLVLLADRPGNQELARKLSISPRTVEKHLASLLAKTGHPDRAALCALAAELSTDP
;
A
#
# COMPACT_ATOMS: atom_id res chain seq x y z
N MET A 1 -27.53 -34.62 -29.10
CA MET A 1 -26.70 -35.29 -28.05
C MET A 1 -25.81 -34.27 -27.38
N ARG A 2 -25.57 -34.35 -26.06
CA ARG A 2 -24.57 -33.47 -25.39
C ARG A 2 -23.18 -33.90 -25.82
N THR A 3 -22.40 -33.01 -26.36
CA THR A 3 -21.02 -33.26 -26.81
C THR A 3 -19.97 -32.96 -25.70
N THR A 4 -20.42 -32.65 -24.48
CA THR A 4 -19.57 -32.37 -23.31
C THR A 4 -19.94 -33.29 -22.18
N SER A 5 -18.91 -33.79 -21.48
CA SER A 5 -19.09 -34.63 -20.26
C SER A 5 -19.88 -33.90 -19.17
N SER A 6 -20.80 -34.61 -18.52
CA SER A 6 -21.47 -34.10 -17.31
C SER A 6 -20.61 -34.22 -16.05
N ILE A 7 -19.54 -35.02 -16.05
CA ILE A 7 -18.64 -35.27 -14.93
C ILE A 7 -17.21 -34.86 -15.27
N THR A 8 -16.43 -34.53 -14.25
CA THR A 8 -14.99 -34.24 -14.37
C THR A 8 -14.22 -35.55 -14.23
N VAL A 9 -13.43 -35.90 -15.25
CA VAL A 9 -12.66 -37.15 -15.32
C VAL A 9 -11.17 -36.86 -15.11
N GLY A 10 -10.46 -37.72 -14.38
CA GLY A 10 -9.03 -37.69 -14.26
C GLY A 10 -8.42 -36.56 -13.44
N ARG A 11 -9.18 -35.93 -12.55
CA ARG A 11 -8.72 -34.77 -11.77
C ARG A 11 -9.02 -34.89 -10.28
N ALA A 12 -8.96 -36.11 -9.77
CA ALA A 12 -9.32 -36.39 -8.36
C ALA A 12 -8.36 -35.73 -7.36
N ALA A 13 -7.06 -35.69 -7.68
CA ALA A 13 -6.04 -35.08 -6.83
C ALA A 13 -6.22 -33.55 -6.75
N GLU A 14 -6.45 -32.90 -7.88
CA GLU A 14 -6.68 -31.46 -7.98
C GLU A 14 -8.00 -31.05 -7.28
N LEU A 15 -9.06 -31.85 -7.45
CA LEU A 15 -10.33 -31.61 -6.74
C LEU A 15 -10.17 -31.79 -5.22
N ALA A 16 -9.39 -32.76 -4.76
CA ALA A 16 -9.09 -32.94 -3.33
C ALA A 16 -8.28 -31.76 -2.77
N MET A 17 -7.28 -31.27 -3.51
CA MET A 17 -6.49 -30.07 -3.16
C MET A 17 -7.40 -28.83 -3.04
N LEU A 18 -8.28 -28.60 -4.02
CA LEU A 18 -9.21 -27.47 -4.01
C LEU A 18 -10.23 -27.58 -2.85
N GLY A 19 -10.70 -28.79 -2.56
CA GLY A 19 -11.55 -29.07 -1.39
C GLY A 19 -10.84 -28.75 -0.07
N GLY A 20 -9.55 -29.10 0.05
CA GLY A 20 -8.71 -28.75 1.19
C GLY A 20 -8.54 -27.22 1.33
N ALA A 21 -8.31 -26.50 0.24
CA ALA A 21 -8.20 -25.04 0.24
C ALA A 21 -9.50 -24.34 0.65
N LEU A 22 -10.66 -24.85 0.21
CA LEU A 22 -11.97 -24.36 0.67
C LEU A 22 -12.18 -24.57 2.17
N ALA A 23 -11.82 -25.75 2.68
CA ALA A 23 -11.90 -26.06 4.11
C ALA A 23 -10.99 -25.15 4.95
N ALA A 24 -9.77 -24.87 4.46
CA ALA A 24 -8.84 -23.96 5.11
C ALA A 24 -9.39 -22.52 5.19
N ALA A 25 -9.95 -22.00 4.09
CA ALA A 25 -10.57 -20.66 4.07
C ALA A 25 -11.70 -20.55 5.10
N ARG A 26 -12.53 -21.58 5.26
CA ARG A 26 -13.57 -21.63 6.31
C ARG A 26 -13.02 -21.59 7.73
N GLN A 27 -11.81 -22.11 7.93
CA GLN A 27 -11.11 -22.09 9.22
C GLN A 27 -10.25 -20.83 9.41
N ARG A 28 -10.47 -19.77 8.62
CA ARG A 28 -9.69 -18.54 8.61
C ARG A 28 -8.19 -18.75 8.32
N SER A 29 -7.88 -19.77 7.54
CA SER A 29 -6.55 -20.02 7.00
C SER A 29 -6.62 -19.87 5.49
N GLY A 30 -6.74 -18.63 5.03
CA GLY A 30 -6.87 -18.30 3.62
C GLY A 30 -5.58 -18.53 2.85
N GLY A 31 -5.71 -18.52 1.52
CA GLY A 31 -4.58 -18.73 0.63
C GLY A 31 -4.94 -18.54 -0.83
N ALA A 32 -3.94 -18.68 -1.69
CA ALA A 32 -4.09 -18.58 -3.14
C ALA A 32 -3.76 -19.92 -3.81
N VAL A 33 -4.57 -20.28 -4.82
CA VAL A 33 -4.37 -21.46 -5.67
C VAL A 33 -4.42 -21.03 -7.12
N PHE A 34 -3.39 -21.39 -7.89
CA PHE A 34 -3.29 -21.13 -9.31
C PHE A 34 -3.32 -22.41 -10.13
N LEU A 35 -4.25 -22.49 -11.09
CA LEU A 35 -4.36 -23.61 -12.04
C LEU A 35 -3.69 -23.22 -13.34
N LEU A 36 -2.53 -23.82 -13.63
CA LEU A 36 -1.76 -23.62 -14.86
C LEU A 36 -2.02 -24.74 -15.86
N GLY A 37 -1.88 -24.46 -17.13
CA GLY A 37 -1.90 -25.45 -18.18
C GLY A 37 -2.34 -24.88 -19.52
N GLU A 38 -2.26 -25.71 -20.55
CA GLU A 38 -2.59 -25.34 -21.92
C GLU A 38 -4.06 -25.02 -22.14
N ALA A 39 -4.37 -24.39 -23.26
CA ALA A 39 -5.74 -24.14 -23.67
C ALA A 39 -6.50 -25.48 -23.85
N GLY A 40 -7.73 -25.55 -23.29
CA GLY A 40 -8.56 -26.77 -23.41
C GLY A 40 -8.25 -27.90 -22.41
N ILE A 41 -7.23 -27.77 -21.56
CA ILE A 41 -6.81 -28.83 -20.61
C ILE A 41 -7.80 -29.05 -19.43
N GLY A 42 -8.79 -28.15 -19.26
CA GLY A 42 -9.84 -28.29 -18.25
C GLY A 42 -9.74 -27.38 -17.05
N LYS A 43 -8.91 -26.33 -17.08
CA LYS A 43 -8.77 -25.33 -15.96
C LYS A 43 -10.09 -24.72 -15.52
N SER A 44 -10.87 -24.17 -16.46
CA SER A 44 -12.16 -23.53 -16.17
C SER A 44 -13.19 -24.53 -15.66
N ARG A 45 -13.09 -25.82 -16.07
CA ARG A 45 -13.95 -26.89 -15.55
C ARG A 45 -13.68 -27.14 -14.06
N LEU A 46 -12.41 -27.30 -13.69
CA LEU A 46 -12.01 -27.48 -12.28
C LEU A 46 -12.38 -26.26 -11.42
N ALA A 47 -12.15 -25.06 -11.93
CA ALA A 47 -12.55 -23.82 -11.25
C ALA A 47 -14.08 -23.74 -11.04
N GLY A 48 -14.85 -24.15 -12.03
CA GLY A 48 -16.31 -24.25 -11.96
C GLY A 48 -16.80 -25.28 -10.94
N GLU A 49 -16.18 -26.47 -10.87
CA GLU A 49 -16.48 -27.50 -9.86
C GLU A 49 -16.16 -27.00 -8.44
N CYS A 50 -15.03 -26.32 -8.25
CA CYS A 50 -14.68 -25.69 -6.98
C CYS A 50 -15.73 -24.63 -6.57
N ALA A 51 -16.14 -23.78 -7.51
CA ALA A 51 -17.19 -22.78 -7.26
C ALA A 51 -18.52 -23.43 -6.89
N TYR A 52 -18.92 -24.49 -7.61
CA TYR A 52 -20.13 -25.24 -7.30
C TYR A 52 -20.09 -25.86 -5.91
N HIS A 53 -18.95 -26.45 -5.53
CA HIS A 53 -18.73 -26.99 -4.20
C HIS A 53 -18.80 -25.90 -3.12
N ALA A 54 -18.18 -24.73 -3.37
CA ALA A 54 -18.24 -23.57 -2.48
C ALA A 54 -19.67 -23.09 -2.26
N TYR A 55 -20.48 -22.99 -3.31
CA TYR A 55 -21.92 -22.68 -3.19
C TYR A 55 -22.67 -23.71 -2.34
N GLY A 56 -22.41 -25.00 -2.53
CA GLY A 56 -22.98 -26.07 -1.72
C GLY A 56 -22.63 -25.96 -0.23
N LEU A 57 -21.49 -25.38 0.09
CA LEU A 57 -21.04 -25.09 1.46
C LEU A 57 -21.52 -23.74 2.00
N GLY A 58 -22.24 -22.94 1.21
CA GLY A 58 -22.75 -21.61 1.57
C GLY A 58 -21.71 -20.47 1.49
N LEU A 59 -20.53 -20.70 0.89
CA LEU A 59 -19.53 -19.65 0.73
C LEU A 59 -19.95 -18.71 -0.41
N PRO A 60 -19.86 -17.37 -0.22
CA PRO A 60 -19.96 -16.43 -1.32
C PRO A 60 -18.81 -16.62 -2.32
N VAL A 61 -19.15 -16.71 -3.60
CA VAL A 61 -18.19 -16.81 -4.70
C VAL A 61 -18.28 -15.53 -5.53
N LEU A 62 -17.15 -14.82 -5.64
CA LEU A 62 -16.97 -13.66 -6.48
C LEU A 62 -16.22 -14.12 -7.74
N ARG A 63 -16.85 -14.04 -8.91
CA ARG A 63 -16.28 -14.57 -10.14
C ARG A 63 -16.02 -13.47 -11.16
N GLY A 64 -14.79 -13.35 -11.61
CA GLY A 64 -14.34 -12.44 -12.66
C GLY A 64 -13.43 -13.12 -13.66
N ARG A 65 -13.18 -12.47 -14.79
CA ARG A 65 -12.39 -13.06 -15.86
C ARG A 65 -11.54 -12.03 -16.60
N GLY A 66 -10.32 -12.43 -16.99
CA GLY A 66 -9.48 -11.70 -17.93
C GLY A 66 -10.13 -11.57 -19.30
N SER A 67 -9.77 -10.57 -20.09
CA SER A 67 -10.35 -10.30 -21.39
C SER A 67 -9.33 -10.43 -22.52
N SER A 68 -9.52 -11.41 -23.39
CA SER A 68 -8.69 -11.63 -24.59
C SER A 68 -8.95 -10.64 -25.74
N THR A 69 -9.82 -9.64 -25.55
CA THR A 69 -10.19 -8.68 -26.63
C THR A 69 -9.09 -7.66 -26.95
N GLY A 70 -7.92 -7.76 -26.32
CA GLY A 70 -6.81 -6.80 -26.49
C GLY A 70 -7.09 -5.40 -25.92
N THR A 71 -8.20 -5.23 -25.21
CA THR A 71 -8.54 -3.99 -24.51
C THR A 71 -8.09 -4.08 -23.06
N VAL A 72 -7.19 -3.18 -22.65
CA VAL A 72 -6.72 -3.08 -21.26
C VAL A 72 -7.68 -2.17 -20.50
N THR A 73 -8.64 -2.77 -19.80
CA THR A 73 -9.50 -2.03 -18.88
C THR A 73 -9.02 -2.29 -17.47
N PRO A 74 -8.49 -1.27 -16.75
CA PRO A 74 -7.96 -1.44 -15.42
C PRO A 74 -8.97 -2.10 -14.47
N PHE A 75 -8.51 -3.07 -13.70
CA PHE A 75 -9.28 -3.79 -12.67
C PHE A 75 -10.51 -4.57 -13.18
N ARG A 76 -10.66 -4.77 -14.49
CA ARG A 76 -11.86 -5.40 -15.06
C ARG A 76 -12.25 -6.73 -14.42
N PRO A 77 -11.34 -7.70 -14.20
CA PRO A 77 -11.70 -8.97 -13.53
C PRO A 77 -12.25 -8.77 -12.13
N LEU A 78 -11.70 -7.81 -11.39
CA LEU A 78 -12.12 -7.48 -10.03
C LEU A 78 -13.49 -6.78 -10.02
N ILE A 79 -13.71 -5.83 -10.92
CA ILE A 79 -15.02 -5.15 -11.09
C ILE A 79 -16.10 -6.17 -11.46
N GLU A 80 -15.80 -7.09 -12.37
CA GLU A 80 -16.74 -8.16 -12.78
C GLU A 80 -17.08 -9.07 -11.59
N ALA A 81 -16.07 -9.49 -10.81
CA ALA A 81 -16.23 -10.33 -9.64
C ALA A 81 -17.14 -9.68 -8.58
N LEU A 82 -16.90 -8.42 -8.25
CA LEU A 82 -17.69 -7.68 -7.28
C LEU A 82 -19.09 -7.38 -7.78
N SER A 83 -19.23 -6.90 -9.02
CA SER A 83 -20.52 -6.58 -9.63
C SER A 83 -21.43 -7.82 -9.75
N SER A 84 -20.87 -9.00 -10.02
CA SER A 84 -21.63 -10.25 -10.07
C SER A 84 -22.31 -10.56 -8.73
N ARG A 85 -21.62 -10.29 -7.62
CA ARG A 85 -22.11 -10.55 -6.27
C ARG A 85 -23.07 -9.44 -5.78
N PHE A 86 -22.73 -8.19 -6.03
CA PHE A 86 -23.49 -7.05 -5.46
C PHE A 86 -24.79 -6.78 -6.17
N ARG A 87 -24.93 -7.13 -7.45
CA ARG A 87 -26.23 -7.11 -8.15
C ARG A 87 -27.28 -8.00 -7.48
N ALA A 88 -26.85 -9.11 -6.85
CA ALA A 88 -27.76 -10.06 -6.22
C ALA A 88 -28.06 -9.71 -4.75
N ALA A 89 -27.13 -9.13 -4.00
CA ALA A 89 -27.25 -8.96 -2.56
C ALA A 89 -26.93 -7.53 -2.05
N GLY A 90 -26.62 -6.60 -2.95
CA GLY A 90 -26.13 -5.27 -2.61
C GLY A 90 -24.71 -5.29 -2.01
N PRO A 91 -23.99 -4.14 -1.99
CA PRO A 91 -22.72 -4.01 -1.33
C PRO A 91 -22.89 -4.01 0.20
N PRO A 92 -21.89 -4.52 0.97
CA PRO A 92 -21.96 -4.56 2.42
C PRO A 92 -21.97 -3.16 3.05
N THR A 93 -22.72 -3.02 4.15
CA THR A 93 -22.86 -1.76 4.88
C THR A 93 -22.01 -1.70 6.15
N ASP A 94 -21.12 -2.67 6.35
CA ASP A 94 -20.29 -2.82 7.54
C ASP A 94 -19.49 -1.53 7.85
N PRO A 95 -19.51 -1.03 9.10
CA PRO A 95 -18.79 0.19 9.50
C PRO A 95 -17.27 0.10 9.31
N GLU A 96 -16.69 -1.10 9.38
CA GLU A 96 -15.25 -1.30 9.14
C GLU A 96 -14.83 -0.89 7.72
N LEU A 97 -15.75 -0.94 6.76
CA LEU A 97 -15.49 -0.55 5.37
C LEU A 97 -15.61 0.95 5.12
N ALA A 98 -16.13 1.72 6.06
CA ALA A 98 -16.34 3.15 5.87
C ALA A 98 -15.07 3.91 5.42
N PRO A 99 -13.88 3.67 6.00
CA PRO A 99 -12.64 4.33 5.56
C PRO A 99 -12.15 3.89 4.18
N TYR A 100 -12.58 2.70 3.71
CA TYR A 100 -12.13 2.08 2.47
C TYR A 100 -13.08 2.28 1.29
N ARG A 101 -14.32 2.75 1.56
CA ARG A 101 -15.34 2.96 0.51
C ARG A 101 -14.91 3.92 -0.59
N PRO A 102 -14.21 5.04 -0.33
CA PRO A 102 -13.75 5.93 -1.40
C PRO A 102 -12.82 5.21 -2.38
N ALA A 103 -11.82 4.45 -1.89
CA ALA A 103 -10.94 3.67 -2.74
C ALA A 103 -11.72 2.55 -3.48
N LEU A 104 -12.63 1.85 -2.80
CA LEU A 104 -13.47 0.80 -3.38
C LEU A 104 -14.49 1.32 -4.40
N ALA A 105 -14.85 2.60 -4.40
CA ALA A 105 -15.75 3.20 -5.39
C ALA A 105 -15.22 3.07 -6.84
N ARG A 106 -13.93 2.84 -7.02
CA ARG A 106 -13.33 2.51 -8.33
C ARG A 106 -13.75 1.12 -8.83
N LEU A 107 -13.95 0.17 -7.91
CA LEU A 107 -14.34 -1.21 -8.22
C LEU A 107 -15.85 -1.44 -8.08
N VAL A 108 -16.53 -0.65 -7.25
CA VAL A 108 -17.95 -0.83 -6.88
C VAL A 108 -18.72 0.42 -7.30
N PRO A 109 -19.38 0.41 -8.49
CA PRO A 109 -20.08 1.57 -9.02
C PRO A 109 -21.16 2.13 -8.10
N GLU A 110 -21.79 1.29 -7.28
CA GLU A 110 -22.83 1.66 -6.33
C GLU A 110 -22.33 2.58 -5.20
N TRP A 111 -21.04 2.68 -5.00
CA TRP A 111 -20.42 3.57 -4.01
C TRP A 111 -19.90 4.89 -4.60
N ARG A 112 -19.99 5.12 -5.91
CA ARG A 112 -19.49 6.34 -6.57
C ARG A 112 -20.21 7.60 -6.11
N ASP A 113 -21.52 7.53 -5.87
CA ASP A 113 -22.31 8.68 -5.43
C ASP A 113 -21.99 9.11 -3.99
N ALA A 114 -21.37 8.22 -3.19
CA ALA A 114 -20.94 8.49 -1.83
C ALA A 114 -19.48 8.94 -1.73
N ALA A 115 -18.71 8.88 -2.82
CA ALA A 115 -17.33 9.32 -2.85
C ALA A 115 -17.28 10.83 -3.14
N PRO A 116 -16.52 11.63 -2.36
CA PRO A 116 -16.28 13.01 -2.72
C PRO A 116 -15.65 13.07 -4.10
N ALA A 117 -16.12 13.98 -4.95
CA ALA A 117 -15.53 14.19 -6.27
C ALA A 117 -14.02 14.42 -6.11
N ALA A 118 -13.21 13.62 -6.77
CA ALA A 118 -11.76 13.78 -6.78
C ALA A 118 -11.46 15.15 -7.40
N GLY A 119 -11.20 16.16 -6.55
CA GLY A 119 -10.79 17.47 -6.99
C GLY A 119 -9.39 17.40 -7.64
N ALA A 120 -9.12 18.27 -8.61
CA ALA A 120 -7.81 18.44 -9.18
C ALA A 120 -6.79 18.71 -8.04
N GLY A 121 -5.87 17.77 -7.79
CA GLY A 121 -4.88 17.85 -6.70
C GLY A 121 -5.01 16.78 -5.62
N ALA A 122 -5.92 15.80 -5.78
CA ALA A 122 -5.84 14.57 -4.99
C ALA A 122 -4.53 13.84 -5.35
N TYR A 123 -3.79 13.36 -4.32
CA TYR A 123 -2.73 12.37 -4.58
C TYR A 123 -3.37 11.19 -5.30
N PRO A 124 -2.77 10.67 -6.37
CA PRO A 124 -3.29 9.48 -7.02
C PRO A 124 -3.35 8.36 -5.97
N GLU A 125 -4.55 7.83 -5.72
CA GLU A 125 -4.71 6.65 -4.87
C GLU A 125 -3.84 5.54 -5.43
N THR A 126 -2.95 5.01 -4.62
CA THR A 126 -2.04 3.97 -5.07
C THR A 126 -2.79 2.65 -5.29
N VAL A 127 -2.33 1.83 -6.23
CA VAL A 127 -2.88 0.48 -6.45
C VAL A 127 -2.84 -0.35 -5.16
N VAL A 128 -1.86 -0.08 -4.30
CA VAL A 128 -1.69 -0.75 -3.01
C VAL A 128 -2.79 -0.38 -2.01
N GLU A 129 -3.23 0.89 -1.98
CA GLU A 129 -4.39 1.31 -1.16
C GLU A 129 -5.68 0.62 -1.59
N LEU A 130 -5.89 0.50 -2.89
CA LEU A 130 -7.02 -0.23 -3.44
C LEU A 130 -6.94 -1.73 -3.10
N ALA A 131 -5.75 -2.32 -3.15
CA ALA A 131 -5.53 -3.72 -2.81
C ALA A 131 -5.82 -4.00 -1.32
N GLU A 132 -5.39 -3.13 -0.40
CA GLU A 132 -5.74 -3.24 1.02
C GLU A 132 -7.25 -3.06 1.23
N ALA A 133 -7.86 -2.10 0.56
CA ALA A 133 -9.31 -1.89 0.63
C ALA A 133 -10.08 -3.13 0.16
N LEU A 134 -9.65 -3.76 -0.94
CA LEU A 134 -10.22 -5.01 -1.44
C LEU A 134 -9.99 -6.17 -0.47
N LEU A 135 -8.80 -6.28 0.12
CA LEU A 135 -8.49 -7.29 1.13
C LEU A 135 -9.46 -7.20 2.32
N ARG A 136 -9.73 -5.98 2.81
CA ARG A 136 -10.70 -5.72 3.88
C ARG A 136 -12.12 -6.08 3.47
N LEU A 137 -12.51 -5.73 2.25
CA LEU A 137 -13.82 -6.09 1.71
C LEU A 137 -14.00 -7.61 1.67
N LEU A 138 -13.01 -8.36 1.17
CA LEU A 138 -13.05 -9.82 1.11
C LEU A 138 -13.10 -10.43 2.52
N ALA A 139 -12.33 -9.89 3.47
CA ALA A 139 -12.37 -10.34 4.87
C ALA A 139 -13.75 -10.15 5.52
N VAL A 140 -14.42 -9.02 5.24
CA VAL A 140 -15.80 -8.75 5.70
C VAL A 140 -16.79 -9.73 5.06
N LEU A 141 -16.69 -9.93 3.74
CA LEU A 141 -17.58 -10.85 3.02
C LEU A 141 -17.43 -12.32 3.46
N GLY A 142 -16.21 -12.70 3.84
CA GLY A 142 -15.89 -14.06 4.30
C GLY A 142 -16.02 -14.29 5.81
N ARG A 143 -16.35 -13.27 6.61
CA ARG A 143 -16.28 -13.29 8.09
C ARG A 143 -16.93 -14.50 8.73
N ASP A 144 -18.10 -14.92 8.25
CA ASP A 144 -18.90 -15.96 8.86
C ASP A 144 -18.56 -17.38 8.37
N GLN A 145 -18.35 -17.55 7.08
CA GLN A 145 -18.20 -18.87 6.45
C GLN A 145 -17.02 -19.00 5.50
N GLY A 146 -16.22 -17.93 5.33
CA GLY A 146 -15.23 -17.82 4.28
C GLY A 146 -15.82 -17.31 2.96
N CYS A 147 -14.96 -16.89 2.02
CA CYS A 147 -15.36 -16.52 0.66
C CYS A 147 -14.34 -17.00 -0.37
N VAL A 148 -14.77 -17.06 -1.64
CA VAL A 148 -13.91 -17.43 -2.77
C VAL A 148 -13.87 -16.27 -3.75
N LEU A 149 -12.68 -15.80 -4.10
CA LEU A 149 -12.43 -14.94 -5.23
C LEU A 149 -11.90 -15.81 -6.38
N LEU A 150 -12.73 -16.05 -7.39
CA LEU A 150 -12.39 -16.84 -8.58
C LEU A 150 -12.09 -15.92 -9.76
N LEU A 151 -10.86 -15.96 -10.26
CA LEU A 151 -10.42 -15.18 -11.41
C LEU A 151 -9.94 -16.10 -12.52
N GLU A 152 -10.62 -16.06 -13.66
CA GLU A 152 -10.29 -16.90 -14.80
C GLU A 152 -9.46 -16.12 -15.84
N ASP A 153 -8.60 -16.85 -16.55
CA ASP A 153 -7.79 -16.35 -17.67
C ASP A 153 -6.90 -15.14 -17.30
N LEU A 154 -6.15 -15.24 -16.19
CA LEU A 154 -5.28 -14.16 -15.71
C LEU A 154 -4.19 -13.73 -16.71
N HIS A 155 -3.84 -14.57 -17.70
CA HIS A 155 -2.90 -14.19 -18.76
C HIS A 155 -3.40 -13.04 -19.64
N ASP A 156 -4.72 -12.79 -19.63
CA ASP A 156 -5.39 -11.70 -20.35
C ASP A 156 -5.78 -10.52 -19.43
N THR A 157 -5.13 -10.37 -18.27
CA THR A 157 -5.49 -9.32 -17.31
C THR A 157 -4.58 -8.09 -17.42
N ASP A 158 -5.04 -6.97 -16.86
CA ASP A 158 -4.32 -5.69 -16.81
C ASP A 158 -3.25 -5.67 -15.72
N ALA A 159 -2.30 -4.73 -15.82
CA ALA A 159 -1.17 -4.59 -14.91
C ALA A 159 -1.60 -4.23 -13.48
N GLU A 160 -2.65 -3.43 -13.33
CA GLU A 160 -3.18 -3.02 -12.04
C GLU A 160 -3.84 -4.20 -11.31
N THR A 161 -4.58 -5.04 -12.03
CA THR A 161 -5.13 -6.29 -11.46
C THR A 161 -4.00 -7.21 -11.00
N VAL A 162 -2.91 -7.36 -11.77
CA VAL A 162 -1.74 -8.15 -11.37
C VAL A 162 -1.12 -7.59 -10.08
N ALA A 163 -0.92 -6.28 -9.99
CA ALA A 163 -0.37 -5.64 -8.80
C ALA A 163 -1.27 -5.80 -7.56
N VAL A 164 -2.59 -5.69 -7.72
CA VAL A 164 -3.55 -5.99 -6.64
C VAL A 164 -3.45 -7.45 -6.21
N LEU A 165 -3.36 -8.39 -7.16
CA LEU A 165 -3.25 -9.82 -6.86
C LEU A 165 -1.95 -10.17 -6.15
N GLU A 166 -0.83 -9.53 -6.52
CA GLU A 166 0.43 -9.72 -5.81
C GLU A 166 0.29 -9.36 -4.33
N TYR A 167 -0.30 -8.20 -4.04
CA TYR A 167 -0.60 -7.79 -2.69
C TYR A 167 -1.54 -8.78 -1.96
N LEU A 168 -2.62 -9.22 -2.61
CA LEU A 168 -3.57 -10.16 -2.02
C LEU A 168 -2.89 -11.49 -1.67
N VAL A 169 -2.14 -12.08 -2.60
CA VAL A 169 -1.46 -13.37 -2.43
C VAL A 169 -0.56 -13.37 -1.20
N ASP A 170 0.19 -12.29 -0.99
CA ASP A 170 1.11 -12.17 0.14
C ASP A 170 0.39 -11.91 1.48
N ASN A 171 -0.90 -11.52 1.46
CA ASN A 171 -1.63 -11.07 2.65
C ASN A 171 -2.92 -11.86 2.97
N LEU A 172 -3.21 -12.96 2.27
CA LEU A 172 -4.38 -13.80 2.53
C LEU A 172 -4.23 -14.70 3.76
N ALA A 173 -3.03 -14.96 4.23
CA ALA A 173 -2.79 -15.80 5.40
C ALA A 173 -3.53 -15.24 6.64
N GLY A 174 -4.29 -16.11 7.31
CA GLY A 174 -5.09 -15.73 8.48
C GLY A 174 -6.45 -15.08 8.14
N LEU A 175 -6.80 -14.90 6.88
CA LEU A 175 -8.09 -14.39 6.44
C LEU A 175 -9.01 -15.52 5.94
N PRO A 176 -10.34 -15.35 6.01
CA PRO A 176 -11.30 -16.35 5.55
C PRO A 176 -11.52 -16.26 4.03
N VAL A 177 -10.45 -16.28 3.22
CA VAL A 177 -10.51 -16.01 1.78
C VAL A 177 -9.70 -17.03 1.00
N LEU A 178 -10.31 -17.66 -0.01
CA LEU A 178 -9.63 -18.43 -1.04
C LEU A 178 -9.57 -17.62 -2.33
N LEU A 179 -8.37 -17.29 -2.80
CA LEU A 179 -8.12 -16.82 -4.15
C LEU A 179 -7.86 -18.04 -5.05
N LEU A 180 -8.76 -18.29 -6.01
CA LEU A 180 -8.57 -19.32 -7.03
C LEU A 180 -8.43 -18.65 -8.39
N ALA A 181 -7.37 -18.95 -9.12
CA ALA A 181 -7.17 -18.34 -10.43
C ALA A 181 -6.70 -19.35 -11.47
N THR A 182 -7.07 -19.09 -12.74
CA THR A 182 -6.64 -19.90 -13.88
C THR A 182 -5.80 -19.07 -14.85
N LEU A 183 -4.73 -19.64 -15.40
CA LEU A 183 -3.92 -18.98 -16.41
C LEU A 183 -3.24 -20.00 -17.34
N ARG A 184 -2.74 -19.52 -18.48
CA ARG A 184 -1.86 -20.27 -19.37
C ARG A 184 -0.41 -20.08 -18.95
N ALA A 185 0.46 -21.06 -19.27
CA ALA A 185 1.89 -20.97 -19.02
C ALA A 185 2.61 -20.12 -20.09
N GLU A 186 2.02 -19.02 -20.50
CA GLU A 186 2.56 -18.07 -21.48
C GLU A 186 3.39 -16.99 -20.75
N PRO A 187 4.55 -16.57 -21.30
CA PRO A 187 5.35 -15.51 -20.70
C PRO A 187 4.55 -14.21 -20.55
N GLY A 188 4.57 -13.63 -19.35
CA GLY A 188 3.88 -12.39 -19.06
C GLY A 188 3.77 -12.10 -17.55
N PRO A 189 3.30 -10.90 -17.17
CA PRO A 189 3.28 -10.46 -15.78
C PRO A 189 2.51 -11.39 -14.83
N ALA A 190 1.40 -11.97 -15.29
CA ALA A 190 0.60 -12.91 -14.48
C ALA A 190 1.36 -14.21 -14.18
N LEU A 191 2.13 -14.75 -15.14
CA LEU A 191 2.97 -15.94 -14.90
C LEU A 191 4.13 -15.61 -13.97
N GLU A 192 4.73 -14.44 -14.12
CA GLU A 192 5.82 -13.97 -13.24
C GLU A 192 5.33 -13.85 -11.79
N LEU A 193 4.15 -13.26 -11.57
CA LEU A 193 3.48 -13.21 -10.26
C LEU A 193 3.34 -14.62 -9.67
N VAL A 194 2.79 -15.56 -10.42
CA VAL A 194 2.54 -16.94 -9.93
C VAL A 194 3.85 -17.64 -9.57
N ARG A 195 4.89 -17.54 -10.42
CA ARG A 195 6.21 -18.12 -10.14
C ARG A 195 6.90 -17.46 -8.95
N ALA A 196 6.74 -16.16 -8.77
CA ALA A 196 7.23 -15.45 -7.60
C ALA A 196 6.51 -15.88 -6.31
N ALA A 197 5.18 -15.98 -6.34
CA ALA A 197 4.36 -16.46 -5.22
C ALA A 197 4.69 -17.91 -4.83
N GLU A 198 4.92 -18.78 -5.81
CA GLU A 198 5.35 -20.17 -5.59
C GLU A 198 6.70 -20.23 -4.88
N ARG A 199 7.70 -19.47 -5.34
CA ARG A 199 9.03 -19.40 -4.70
C ARG A 199 8.94 -18.89 -3.25
N ARG A 200 8.07 -17.93 -2.97
CA ARG A 200 7.82 -17.41 -1.62
C ARG A 200 6.95 -18.33 -0.76
N ARG A 201 6.39 -19.40 -1.32
CA ARG A 201 5.39 -20.29 -0.67
C ARG A 201 4.13 -19.55 -0.22
N ALA A 202 3.79 -18.47 -0.90
CA ALA A 202 2.57 -17.69 -0.65
C ALA A 202 1.36 -18.25 -1.40
N ALA A 203 1.56 -19.13 -2.38
CA ALA A 203 0.51 -19.75 -3.16
C ALA A 203 0.80 -21.21 -3.48
N THR A 204 -0.27 -21.97 -3.72
CA THR A 204 -0.22 -23.33 -4.27
C THR A 204 -0.40 -23.24 -5.79
N VAL A 205 0.49 -23.86 -6.54
CA VAL A 205 0.43 -23.91 -8.01
C VAL A 205 0.19 -25.34 -8.45
N ALA A 206 -0.86 -25.55 -9.25
CA ALA A 206 -1.19 -26.83 -9.84
C ALA A 206 -1.08 -26.74 -11.36
N GLU A 207 -0.06 -27.37 -11.92
CA GLU A 207 0.07 -27.55 -13.37
C GLU A 207 -0.74 -28.77 -13.79
N LEU A 208 -1.69 -28.57 -14.71
CA LEU A 208 -2.57 -29.63 -15.20
C LEU A 208 -1.89 -30.37 -16.37
N PRO A 209 -1.48 -31.63 -16.20
CA PRO A 209 -0.94 -32.41 -17.30
C PRO A 209 -2.06 -32.89 -18.25
N PRO A 210 -1.73 -33.30 -19.47
CA PRO A 210 -2.63 -34.03 -20.36
C PRO A 210 -3.22 -35.28 -19.65
N LEU A 211 -4.43 -35.66 -20.01
CA LEU A 211 -5.07 -36.86 -19.49
C LEU A 211 -4.34 -38.11 -19.99
N PRO A 212 -4.05 -39.09 -19.13
CA PRO A 212 -3.49 -40.35 -19.57
C PRO A 212 -4.52 -41.17 -20.36
N PRO A 213 -4.08 -42.15 -21.17
CA PRO A 213 -4.95 -42.91 -22.09
C PRO A 213 -6.19 -43.53 -21.44
N ALA A 214 -6.08 -44.04 -20.21
CA ALA A 214 -7.23 -44.61 -19.49
C ALA A 214 -8.30 -43.54 -19.17
N GLU A 215 -7.87 -42.31 -18.87
CA GLU A 215 -8.77 -41.21 -18.55
C GLU A 215 -9.37 -40.59 -19.82
N VAL A 216 -8.63 -40.61 -20.95
CA VAL A 216 -9.20 -40.28 -22.25
C VAL A 216 -10.34 -41.23 -22.62
N ALA A 217 -10.18 -42.54 -22.42
CA ALA A 217 -11.24 -43.52 -22.64
C ALA A 217 -12.43 -43.30 -21.70
N ALA A 218 -12.17 -43.01 -20.42
CA ALA A 218 -13.23 -42.70 -19.44
C ALA A 218 -13.97 -41.39 -19.78
N LEU A 219 -13.27 -40.38 -20.26
CA LEU A 219 -13.89 -39.14 -20.76
C LEU A 219 -14.77 -39.38 -21.96
N ALA A 220 -14.28 -40.16 -22.92
CA ALA A 220 -15.05 -40.52 -24.12
C ALA A 220 -16.33 -41.29 -23.75
N ALA A 221 -16.24 -42.27 -22.84
CA ALA A 221 -17.40 -43.02 -22.35
C ALA A 221 -18.42 -42.13 -21.63
N ALA A 222 -17.94 -41.15 -20.82
CA ALA A 222 -18.78 -40.19 -20.14
C ALA A 222 -19.52 -39.25 -21.12
N ILE A 223 -18.85 -38.80 -22.19
CA ILE A 223 -19.45 -37.95 -23.25
C ILE A 223 -20.51 -38.70 -24.02
N LEU A 224 -20.23 -39.96 -24.36
CA LEU A 224 -21.13 -40.82 -25.14
C LEU A 224 -22.25 -41.42 -24.29
N GLU A 225 -22.34 -41.12 -23.01
CA GLU A 225 -23.29 -41.71 -22.04
C GLU A 225 -23.30 -43.24 -22.12
N ASP A 226 -22.06 -43.79 -22.27
CA ASP A 226 -21.89 -45.24 -22.34
C ASP A 226 -21.80 -45.89 -20.95
N ALA A 227 -22.88 -46.54 -20.51
CA ALA A 227 -22.93 -47.20 -19.22
C ALA A 227 -22.05 -48.49 -19.14
N THR A 228 -21.64 -49.04 -20.29
CA THR A 228 -20.83 -50.27 -20.34
C THR A 228 -19.33 -49.99 -20.21
N GLY A 229 -18.87 -48.77 -20.63
CA GLY A 229 -17.45 -48.41 -20.65
C GLY A 229 -16.63 -49.18 -21.72
N GLU A 230 -17.26 -49.96 -22.55
CA GLU A 230 -16.64 -50.77 -23.61
C GLU A 230 -16.65 -50.07 -24.96
N LEU A 231 -15.84 -48.98 -25.08
CA LEU A 231 -15.67 -48.29 -26.35
C LEU A 231 -14.79 -49.10 -27.31
N PRO A 232 -15.02 -48.96 -28.67
CA PRO A 232 -14.14 -49.63 -29.64
C PRO A 232 -12.67 -49.25 -29.44
N ALA A 233 -11.78 -50.25 -29.36
CA ALA A 233 -10.36 -49.98 -29.14
C ALA A 233 -9.75 -49.04 -30.18
N ALA A 234 -10.14 -49.15 -31.46
CA ALA A 234 -9.71 -48.25 -32.52
C ALA A 234 -10.18 -46.81 -32.35
N LEU A 235 -11.32 -46.56 -31.68
CA LEU A 235 -11.80 -45.22 -31.30
C LEU A 235 -10.91 -44.65 -30.21
N VAL A 236 -10.65 -45.43 -29.14
CA VAL A 236 -9.80 -44.97 -28.00
C VAL A 236 -8.38 -44.65 -28.49
N GLU A 237 -7.78 -45.53 -29.31
CA GLU A 237 -6.47 -45.34 -29.89
C GLU A 237 -6.42 -44.05 -30.75
N HIS A 238 -7.43 -43.82 -31.58
CA HIS A 238 -7.57 -42.60 -32.36
C HIS A 238 -7.68 -41.33 -31.48
N LEU A 239 -8.48 -41.38 -30.40
CA LEU A 239 -8.65 -40.25 -29.46
C LEU A 239 -7.38 -39.96 -28.68
N VAL A 240 -6.64 -40.98 -28.27
CA VAL A 240 -5.35 -40.83 -27.58
C VAL A 240 -4.29 -40.23 -28.50
N GLU A 241 -4.11 -40.79 -29.72
CA GLU A 241 -3.12 -40.31 -30.69
C GLU A 241 -3.37 -38.89 -31.18
N ARG A 242 -4.63 -38.51 -31.35
CA ARG A 242 -5.00 -37.22 -31.96
C ARG A 242 -5.42 -36.16 -30.96
N GLY A 243 -5.96 -36.58 -29.80
CA GLY A 243 -6.38 -35.70 -28.71
C GLY A 243 -5.25 -35.30 -27.78
N ASP A 244 -4.09 -36.00 -27.86
CA ASP A 244 -2.89 -35.77 -27.05
C ASP A 244 -3.22 -35.55 -25.54
N GLY A 245 -4.21 -36.26 -25.05
CA GLY A 245 -4.71 -36.12 -23.68
C GLY A 245 -5.41 -34.78 -23.34
N CYS A 246 -5.65 -33.90 -24.33
CA CYS A 246 -6.37 -32.65 -24.13
C CYS A 246 -7.89 -32.90 -24.15
N PRO A 247 -8.63 -32.69 -23.05
CA PRO A 247 -10.08 -32.96 -22.99
C PRO A 247 -10.88 -32.27 -24.08
N TYR A 248 -10.53 -31.01 -24.40
CA TYR A 248 -11.19 -30.27 -25.45
C TYR A 248 -11.03 -30.93 -26.83
N LEU A 249 -9.80 -31.40 -27.15
CA LEU A 249 -9.56 -32.09 -28.41
C LEU A 249 -10.32 -33.43 -28.50
N VAL A 250 -10.40 -34.14 -27.40
CA VAL A 250 -11.18 -35.38 -27.30
C VAL A 250 -12.66 -35.12 -27.55
N GLU A 251 -13.24 -34.05 -26.93
CA GLU A 251 -14.64 -33.64 -27.18
C GLU A 251 -14.89 -33.27 -28.63
N GLU A 252 -13.99 -32.52 -29.27
CA GLU A 252 -14.12 -32.09 -30.67
C GLU A 252 -13.98 -33.27 -31.66
N LEU A 253 -13.02 -34.17 -31.41
CA LEU A 253 -12.86 -35.37 -32.24
C LEU A 253 -14.08 -36.27 -32.18
N LEU A 254 -14.66 -36.46 -30.98
CA LEU A 254 -15.90 -37.22 -30.82
C LEU A 254 -17.07 -36.56 -31.55
N SER A 255 -17.19 -35.23 -31.43
CA SER A 255 -18.25 -34.48 -32.12
C SER A 255 -18.10 -34.61 -33.62
N ASP A 256 -16.91 -34.49 -34.21
CA ASP A 256 -16.66 -34.67 -35.64
C ASP A 256 -17.05 -36.09 -36.12
N LEU A 257 -16.65 -37.14 -35.35
CA LEU A 257 -17.01 -38.53 -35.70
C LEU A 257 -18.49 -38.79 -35.65
N LEU A 258 -19.21 -38.19 -34.73
CA LEU A 258 -20.67 -38.27 -34.62
C LEU A 258 -21.37 -37.51 -35.76
N ASP A 259 -20.95 -36.28 -36.03
CA ASP A 259 -21.54 -35.43 -37.09
C ASP A 259 -21.36 -36.05 -38.49
N ARG A 260 -20.22 -36.69 -38.71
CA ARG A 260 -19.94 -37.42 -39.99
C ARG A 260 -20.54 -38.78 -40.05
N GLY A 261 -21.18 -39.25 -38.99
CA GLY A 261 -21.82 -40.57 -38.92
C GLY A 261 -20.84 -41.73 -39.00
N VAL A 262 -19.52 -41.47 -38.72
CA VAL A 262 -18.46 -42.48 -38.59
C VAL A 262 -18.60 -43.26 -37.30
N LEU A 263 -19.04 -42.58 -36.22
CA LEU A 263 -19.38 -43.21 -34.97
C LEU A 263 -20.89 -43.25 -34.82
N ARG A 264 -21.42 -44.45 -34.64
CA ARG A 264 -22.89 -44.70 -34.52
C ARG A 264 -23.19 -45.63 -33.39
N ARG A 265 -24.40 -45.50 -32.84
CA ARG A 265 -24.91 -46.42 -31.84
C ARG A 265 -25.64 -47.57 -32.56
N ALA A 266 -25.18 -48.82 -32.36
CA ALA A 266 -25.79 -49.99 -32.92
C ALA A 266 -27.16 -50.33 -32.26
N GLU A 267 -27.93 -51.25 -32.87
CA GLU A 267 -29.24 -51.66 -32.34
C GLU A 267 -29.18 -52.31 -30.96
N ASP A 268 -28.01 -52.88 -30.62
CA ASP A 268 -27.73 -53.47 -29.31
C ASP A 268 -27.33 -52.39 -28.24
N GLY A 269 -27.28 -51.11 -28.63
CA GLY A 269 -26.96 -50.00 -27.76
C GLY A 269 -25.47 -49.71 -27.66
N ARG A 270 -24.58 -50.53 -28.22
CA ARG A 270 -23.12 -50.32 -28.23
C ARG A 270 -22.68 -49.33 -29.28
N TRP A 271 -21.56 -48.62 -29.01
CA TRP A 271 -20.94 -47.70 -29.97
C TRP A 271 -20.09 -48.48 -30.97
N GLN A 272 -20.24 -48.20 -32.27
CA GLN A 272 -19.50 -48.85 -33.34
C GLN A 272 -19.01 -47.83 -34.37
N LEU A 273 -17.80 -48.10 -34.91
CA LEU A 273 -17.30 -47.38 -36.07
C LEU A 273 -17.92 -47.98 -37.34
N ALA A 274 -18.38 -47.14 -38.28
CA ALA A 274 -18.99 -47.59 -39.54
C ALA A 274 -17.97 -48.45 -40.31
N ASP A 275 -18.44 -49.58 -40.90
CA ASP A 275 -17.60 -50.55 -41.63
C ASP A 275 -16.78 -49.86 -42.73
N GLY A 276 -15.47 -50.14 -42.76
CA GLY A 276 -14.54 -49.59 -43.73
C GLY A 276 -14.05 -48.16 -43.49
N SER A 277 -14.56 -47.49 -42.46
CA SER A 277 -14.16 -46.14 -42.12
C SER A 277 -13.02 -46.17 -41.10
N ARG A 278 -11.77 -46.06 -41.56
CA ARG A 278 -10.73 -45.58 -40.64
C ARG A 278 -11.04 -44.13 -40.30
N PRO A 279 -10.97 -43.69 -39.01
CA PRO A 279 -11.13 -42.30 -38.66
C PRO A 279 -10.14 -41.48 -39.52
N GLY A 280 -10.69 -40.84 -40.58
CA GLY A 280 -9.85 -40.03 -41.50
C GLY A 280 -9.27 -38.86 -40.70
N VAL A 281 -8.06 -38.50 -41.07
CA VAL A 281 -7.30 -37.40 -40.47
C VAL A 281 -8.03 -36.06 -40.67
N PRO A 282 -8.62 -35.40 -39.70
CA PRO A 282 -8.85 -33.97 -39.77
C PRO A 282 -7.48 -33.32 -39.67
N SER A 283 -6.99 -32.73 -40.75
CA SER A 283 -5.62 -32.27 -40.86
C SER A 283 -5.32 -31.04 -39.97
N THR A 284 -6.27 -30.49 -39.25
CA THR A 284 -6.14 -29.49 -38.21
C THR A 284 -7.54 -29.12 -37.64
N ILE A 285 -7.63 -28.74 -36.39
CA ILE A 285 -8.84 -28.12 -35.75
C ILE A 285 -9.40 -26.99 -36.64
N VAL A 286 -8.51 -26.21 -37.27
CA VAL A 286 -8.85 -25.13 -38.19
C VAL A 286 -9.69 -25.61 -39.37
N ARG A 287 -9.43 -26.82 -39.92
CA ARG A 287 -10.26 -27.36 -41.01
C ARG A 287 -11.60 -27.89 -40.56
N SER A 288 -11.67 -28.50 -39.38
CA SER A 288 -12.96 -28.98 -38.85
C SER A 288 -13.90 -27.82 -38.59
N TRP A 289 -13.40 -26.76 -37.94
CA TRP A 289 -14.20 -25.55 -37.73
C TRP A 289 -14.52 -24.79 -39.03
N GLY A 290 -13.53 -24.69 -39.95
CA GLY A 290 -13.78 -24.10 -41.28
C GLY A 290 -14.90 -24.80 -41.99
N HIS A 291 -14.93 -26.13 -42.01
CA HIS A 291 -15.98 -26.91 -42.66
C HIS A 291 -17.36 -26.74 -42.00
N ARG A 292 -17.45 -26.69 -40.67
CA ARG A 292 -18.71 -26.40 -39.93
C ARG A 292 -19.25 -25.02 -40.25
N ILE A 293 -18.40 -24.01 -40.28
CA ILE A 293 -18.82 -22.63 -40.57
C ILE A 293 -19.19 -22.47 -42.03
N ASP A 294 -18.56 -23.19 -42.96
CA ASP A 294 -18.91 -23.19 -44.39
C ASP A 294 -20.27 -23.83 -44.68
N GLN A 295 -20.78 -24.67 -43.77
CA GLN A 295 -22.12 -25.26 -43.84
C GLN A 295 -23.25 -24.35 -43.33
N LEU A 296 -22.90 -23.25 -42.60
CA LEU A 296 -23.87 -22.29 -42.09
C LEU A 296 -24.36 -21.34 -43.22
N ASP A 297 -25.52 -20.73 -42.99
CA ASP A 297 -26.01 -19.66 -43.87
C ASP A 297 -24.92 -18.58 -44.06
N PRO A 298 -24.71 -18.04 -45.28
CA PRO A 298 -23.71 -17.04 -45.58
C PRO A 298 -23.74 -15.81 -44.64
N GLN A 299 -24.92 -15.40 -44.17
CA GLN A 299 -25.09 -14.26 -43.27
C GLN A 299 -24.69 -14.63 -41.83
N VAL A 300 -24.99 -15.85 -41.37
CA VAL A 300 -24.52 -16.37 -40.09
C VAL A 300 -22.99 -16.49 -40.08
N ARG A 301 -22.43 -16.96 -41.21
CA ARG A 301 -20.97 -17.01 -41.41
C ARG A 301 -20.35 -15.62 -41.33
N GLU A 302 -20.90 -14.60 -41.99
CA GLU A 302 -20.43 -13.22 -41.93
C GLU A 302 -20.48 -12.67 -40.51
N LEU A 303 -21.52 -12.95 -39.74
CA LEU A 303 -21.67 -12.60 -38.34
C LEU A 303 -20.55 -13.22 -37.51
N LEU A 304 -20.26 -14.52 -37.64
CA LEU A 304 -19.23 -15.24 -36.91
C LEU A 304 -17.83 -14.76 -37.25
N LEU A 305 -17.53 -14.47 -38.53
CA LEU A 305 -16.25 -13.88 -38.97
C LEU A 305 -16.06 -12.48 -38.38
N THR A 306 -17.12 -11.69 -38.35
CA THR A 306 -17.11 -10.37 -37.72
C THR A 306 -16.87 -10.48 -36.22
N ALA A 307 -17.60 -11.36 -35.55
CA ALA A 307 -17.47 -11.62 -34.13
C ALA A 307 -16.04 -12.11 -33.76
N ALA A 308 -15.49 -13.06 -34.55
CA ALA A 308 -14.14 -13.56 -34.32
C ALA A 308 -13.03 -12.49 -34.49
N THR A 309 -13.25 -11.51 -35.37
CA THR A 309 -12.35 -10.37 -35.53
C THR A 309 -12.36 -9.44 -34.32
N LEU A 310 -13.45 -9.42 -33.54
CA LEU A 310 -13.54 -8.67 -32.28
C LEU A 310 -12.95 -9.43 -31.10
N GLY A 311 -12.71 -10.74 -31.23
CA GLY A 311 -12.12 -11.59 -30.21
C GLY A 311 -12.97 -12.78 -29.82
N SER A 312 -12.54 -13.56 -28.84
CA SER A 312 -13.25 -14.75 -28.33
C SER A 312 -14.58 -14.43 -27.63
N ARG A 313 -14.77 -13.19 -27.23
CA ARG A 313 -15.99 -12.61 -26.62
C ARG A 313 -16.34 -11.31 -27.33
N PHE A 314 -17.60 -11.08 -27.57
CA PHE A 314 -18.04 -9.92 -28.32
C PHE A 314 -19.38 -9.37 -27.81
N SER A 315 -19.57 -8.05 -27.96
CA SER A 315 -20.86 -7.40 -27.72
C SER A 315 -21.76 -7.53 -28.95
N VAL A 316 -23.00 -7.90 -28.72
CA VAL A 316 -24.06 -7.95 -29.74
C VAL A 316 -24.20 -6.59 -30.41
N THR A 317 -24.25 -5.53 -29.62
CA THR A 317 -24.32 -4.14 -30.11
C THR A 317 -23.17 -3.79 -31.06
N THR A 318 -21.93 -4.22 -30.73
CA THR A 318 -20.76 -3.94 -31.60
C THR A 318 -20.84 -4.73 -32.91
N VAL A 319 -21.25 -5.99 -32.88
CA VAL A 319 -21.46 -6.80 -34.09
C VAL A 319 -22.57 -6.19 -34.96
N GLN A 320 -23.65 -5.73 -34.33
CA GLN A 320 -24.76 -5.06 -35.04
C GLN A 320 -24.30 -3.79 -35.76
N LEU A 321 -23.50 -2.95 -35.10
CA LEU A 321 -22.93 -1.75 -35.72
C LEU A 321 -22.07 -2.05 -36.96
N ILE A 322 -21.33 -3.16 -36.92
CA ILE A 322 -20.44 -3.54 -38.04
C ILE A 322 -21.20 -4.19 -39.19
N THR A 323 -22.16 -5.07 -38.88
CA THR A 323 -22.92 -5.81 -39.88
C THR A 323 -24.09 -5.01 -40.47
N GLY A 324 -24.64 -4.09 -39.65
CA GLY A 324 -25.84 -3.32 -40.05
C GLY A 324 -27.14 -4.11 -39.99
N TYR A 325 -27.16 -5.28 -39.38
CA TYR A 325 -28.37 -6.11 -39.28
C TYR A 325 -29.43 -5.48 -38.36
N ASP A 326 -30.69 -5.60 -38.69
CA ASP A 326 -31.77 -5.30 -37.77
C ASP A 326 -31.86 -6.33 -36.63
N ASP A 327 -32.53 -5.99 -35.54
CA ASP A 327 -32.61 -6.83 -34.32
C ASP A 327 -33.14 -8.23 -34.62
N ARG A 328 -34.14 -8.35 -35.46
CA ARG A 328 -34.78 -9.64 -35.80
C ARG A 328 -33.80 -10.55 -36.52
N THR A 329 -33.13 -10.03 -37.51
CA THR A 329 -32.10 -10.75 -38.29
C THR A 329 -30.94 -11.14 -37.44
N LEU A 330 -30.41 -10.20 -36.62
CA LEU A 330 -29.29 -10.42 -35.72
C LEU A 330 -29.56 -11.55 -34.71
N PHE A 331 -30.69 -11.48 -33.99
CA PHE A 331 -31.06 -12.52 -33.01
C PHE A 331 -31.35 -13.88 -33.66
N SER A 332 -31.89 -13.91 -34.90
CA SER A 332 -32.04 -15.15 -35.65
C SER A 332 -30.69 -15.80 -35.98
N HIS A 333 -29.69 -14.99 -36.41
CA HIS A 333 -28.35 -15.48 -36.70
C HIS A 333 -27.58 -15.91 -35.43
N LEU A 334 -27.71 -15.18 -34.34
CA LEU A 334 -27.12 -15.57 -33.04
C LEU A 334 -27.70 -16.89 -32.53
N ARG A 335 -29.02 -17.11 -32.71
CA ARG A 335 -29.67 -18.38 -32.37
C ARG A 335 -29.15 -19.52 -33.25
N SER A 336 -29.08 -19.35 -34.55
CA SER A 336 -28.54 -20.38 -35.47
C SER A 336 -27.08 -20.72 -35.14
N ALA A 337 -26.24 -19.73 -34.80
CA ALA A 337 -24.85 -19.93 -34.38
C ALA A 337 -24.78 -20.66 -33.03
N SER A 338 -25.70 -20.39 -32.09
CA SER A 338 -25.79 -21.08 -30.79
C SER A 338 -26.29 -22.52 -30.94
N GLU A 339 -27.29 -22.78 -31.82
CA GLU A 339 -27.77 -24.12 -32.14
C GLU A 339 -26.68 -24.96 -32.81
N ALA A 340 -25.83 -24.34 -33.64
CA ALA A 340 -24.62 -24.94 -34.18
C ALA A 340 -23.48 -25.15 -33.19
N ASN A 341 -23.68 -24.82 -31.91
CA ASN A 341 -22.70 -24.91 -30.83
C ASN A 341 -21.39 -24.13 -31.07
N VAL A 342 -21.41 -23.07 -31.87
CA VAL A 342 -20.24 -22.22 -32.15
C VAL A 342 -20.07 -21.13 -31.08
N ILE A 343 -21.20 -20.52 -30.68
CA ILE A 343 -21.22 -19.47 -29.66
C ILE A 343 -22.15 -19.81 -28.50
N VAL A 344 -21.95 -19.18 -27.38
CA VAL A 344 -22.80 -19.30 -26.16
C VAL A 344 -23.05 -17.92 -25.60
N PRO A 345 -24.21 -17.67 -24.93
CA PRO A 345 -24.43 -16.45 -24.17
C PRO A 345 -23.33 -16.33 -23.08
N ASP A 346 -22.76 -15.15 -22.95
CA ASP A 346 -21.83 -14.86 -21.88
C ASP A 346 -22.59 -14.42 -20.63
N GLY A 347 -22.59 -15.25 -19.59
CA GLY A 347 -23.34 -14.98 -18.36
C GLY A 347 -22.94 -13.71 -17.60
N SER A 348 -21.88 -13.01 -18.02
CA SER A 348 -21.39 -11.78 -17.41
C SER A 348 -22.26 -10.55 -17.73
N ALA A 349 -22.88 -10.51 -18.92
CA ALA A 349 -23.74 -9.41 -19.36
C ALA A 349 -24.78 -9.87 -20.42
N PRO A 350 -25.99 -9.33 -20.40
CA PRO A 350 -27.06 -9.78 -21.26
C PRO A 350 -26.84 -9.50 -22.76
N ASP A 351 -25.96 -8.56 -23.12
CA ASP A 351 -25.65 -8.19 -24.52
C ASP A 351 -24.35 -8.83 -25.03
N ARG A 352 -23.78 -9.83 -24.31
CA ARG A 352 -22.50 -10.46 -24.66
C ARG A 352 -22.67 -11.93 -25.01
N TYR A 353 -21.92 -12.32 -26.02
CA TYR A 353 -21.74 -13.72 -26.45
C TYR A 353 -20.24 -14.05 -26.46
N ALA A 354 -19.94 -15.31 -26.30
CA ALA A 354 -18.58 -15.83 -26.39
C ALA A 354 -18.54 -16.99 -27.39
N PHE A 355 -17.43 -17.16 -28.09
CA PHE A 355 -17.16 -18.42 -28.74
C PHE A 355 -17.05 -19.50 -27.66
N ARG A 356 -17.62 -20.68 -27.93
CA ARG A 356 -17.68 -21.78 -26.96
C ARG A 356 -16.31 -22.15 -26.39
N HIS A 357 -15.27 -22.07 -27.24
CA HIS A 357 -13.87 -22.19 -26.86
C HIS A 357 -13.08 -21.05 -27.50
N ALA A 358 -12.11 -20.50 -26.79
CA ALA A 358 -11.26 -19.42 -27.29
C ALA A 358 -10.57 -19.80 -28.61
N LEU A 359 -10.11 -21.05 -28.73
CA LEU A 359 -9.48 -21.59 -29.93
C LEU A 359 -10.42 -21.61 -31.15
N THR A 360 -11.74 -21.57 -30.96
CA THR A 360 -12.69 -21.48 -32.07
C THR A 360 -12.61 -20.13 -32.78
N ALA A 361 -12.50 -19.04 -32.07
CA ALA A 361 -12.32 -17.71 -32.65
C ALA A 361 -11.02 -17.62 -33.46
N ASP A 362 -9.92 -18.18 -32.92
CA ASP A 362 -8.61 -18.22 -33.57
C ASP A 362 -8.66 -19.08 -34.88
N ALA A 363 -9.33 -20.24 -34.81
CA ALA A 363 -9.51 -21.10 -35.94
C ALA A 363 -10.33 -20.44 -37.09
N VAL A 364 -11.40 -19.71 -36.69
CA VAL A 364 -12.27 -18.95 -37.64
C VAL A 364 -11.45 -17.84 -38.32
N THR A 365 -10.66 -17.10 -37.58
CA THR A 365 -9.81 -16.01 -38.11
C THR A 365 -8.65 -16.54 -38.94
N ALA A 366 -8.07 -17.69 -38.57
CA ALA A 366 -6.98 -18.34 -39.30
C ALA A 366 -7.44 -18.90 -40.66
N ALA A 367 -8.74 -19.19 -40.83
CA ALA A 367 -9.31 -19.61 -42.11
C ALA A 367 -9.39 -18.48 -43.15
N LEU A 368 -9.34 -17.21 -42.73
CA LEU A 368 -9.33 -16.05 -43.61
C LEU A 368 -7.95 -15.79 -44.22
N ALA A 369 -7.88 -15.42 -45.51
CA ALA A 369 -6.68 -14.89 -46.08
C ALA A 369 -6.23 -13.59 -45.36
N PRO A 370 -4.93 -13.32 -45.24
CA PRO A 370 -4.44 -12.10 -44.56
C PRO A 370 -5.08 -10.79 -45.06
N ALA A 371 -5.31 -10.69 -46.36
CA ALA A 371 -5.95 -9.52 -46.98
C ALA A 371 -7.43 -9.40 -46.62
N GLU A 372 -8.17 -10.50 -46.51
CA GLU A 372 -9.56 -10.53 -46.10
C GLU A 372 -9.71 -10.13 -44.64
N ARG A 373 -8.86 -10.66 -43.76
CA ARG A 373 -8.83 -10.30 -42.35
C ARG A 373 -8.52 -8.81 -42.16
N ALA A 374 -7.55 -8.27 -42.91
CA ALA A 374 -7.23 -6.83 -42.87
C ALA A 374 -8.38 -5.97 -43.37
N ALA A 375 -9.08 -6.39 -44.43
CA ALA A 375 -10.26 -5.69 -44.94
C ALA A 375 -11.44 -5.68 -43.97
N LEU A 376 -11.70 -6.82 -43.31
CA LEU A 376 -12.73 -6.94 -42.29
C LEU A 376 -12.42 -6.08 -41.04
N ALA A 377 -11.18 -6.12 -40.53
CA ALA A 377 -10.75 -5.29 -39.44
C ALA A 377 -10.87 -3.78 -39.74
N ARG A 378 -10.51 -3.37 -40.98
CA ARG A 378 -10.66 -1.98 -41.41
C ARG A 378 -12.11 -1.56 -41.50
N ARG A 379 -13.02 -2.44 -41.99
CA ARG A 379 -14.46 -2.19 -42.03
C ARG A 379 -15.03 -2.03 -40.64
N ALA A 380 -14.64 -2.92 -39.70
CA ALA A 380 -15.05 -2.86 -38.30
C ALA A 380 -14.61 -1.57 -37.62
N ALA A 381 -13.34 -1.20 -37.74
CA ALA A 381 -12.80 0.06 -37.14
C ALA A 381 -13.56 1.28 -37.64
N ARG A 382 -13.81 1.37 -38.98
CA ARG A 382 -14.55 2.48 -39.57
C ARG A 382 -16.02 2.53 -39.12
N ALA A 383 -16.67 1.39 -38.94
CA ALA A 383 -18.06 1.31 -38.47
C ALA A 383 -18.15 1.83 -37.02
N ILE A 384 -17.25 1.42 -36.14
CA ILE A 384 -17.23 1.85 -34.74
C ILE A 384 -16.97 3.36 -34.64
N VAL A 385 -15.96 3.89 -35.35
CA VAL A 385 -15.62 5.35 -35.32
C VAL A 385 -16.77 6.20 -35.86
N ARG A 386 -17.50 5.73 -36.88
CA ARG A 386 -18.66 6.47 -37.42
C ARG A 386 -19.84 6.52 -36.45
N ALA A 387 -20.07 5.44 -35.70
CA ALA A 387 -21.18 5.34 -34.77
C ALA A 387 -20.91 6.10 -33.46
N ASP A 388 -19.66 6.17 -33.04
CA ASP A 388 -19.19 6.81 -31.79
C ASP A 388 -17.88 7.56 -32.07
N PRO A 389 -17.95 8.83 -32.57
CA PRO A 389 -16.76 9.60 -32.89
C PRO A 389 -15.89 9.94 -31.64
N GLU A 390 -16.51 10.07 -30.46
CA GLU A 390 -15.80 10.39 -29.22
C GLU A 390 -15.14 9.16 -28.57
N LEU A 391 -15.54 7.98 -28.97
CA LEU A 391 -15.03 6.68 -28.56
C LEU A 391 -14.79 6.57 -27.04
N ALA A 392 -15.61 5.81 -26.34
CA ALA A 392 -15.29 5.36 -24.99
C ALA A 392 -13.98 4.55 -24.98
N ASP A 393 -13.26 4.53 -23.86
CA ASP A 393 -11.90 4.00 -23.79
C ASP A 393 -11.74 2.55 -24.27
N GLU A 394 -12.67 1.65 -23.94
CA GLU A 394 -12.68 0.27 -24.46
C GLU A 394 -12.82 0.23 -25.99
N ARG A 395 -13.71 1.04 -26.56
CA ARG A 395 -13.91 1.10 -28.01
C ARG A 395 -12.71 1.72 -28.73
N ARG A 396 -12.04 2.70 -28.11
CA ARG A 396 -10.83 3.33 -28.64
C ARG A 396 -9.68 2.33 -28.78
N GLN A 397 -9.46 1.50 -27.75
CA GLN A 397 -8.45 0.44 -27.79
C GLN A 397 -8.79 -0.64 -28.80
N LEU A 398 -10.09 -1.02 -28.89
CA LEU A 398 -10.56 -1.97 -29.91
C LEU A 398 -10.30 -1.43 -31.32
N VAL A 399 -10.60 -0.15 -31.58
CA VAL A 399 -10.30 0.52 -32.85
C VAL A 399 -8.81 0.51 -33.14
N ALA A 400 -7.96 0.82 -32.16
CA ALA A 400 -6.50 0.76 -32.30
C ALA A 400 -6.03 -0.65 -32.71
N SER A 401 -6.53 -1.69 -32.06
CA SER A 401 -6.22 -3.10 -32.38
C SER A 401 -6.69 -3.49 -33.78
N LEU A 402 -7.89 -3.07 -34.17
CA LEU A 402 -8.42 -3.32 -35.51
C LEU A 402 -7.64 -2.57 -36.61
N LEU A 403 -7.21 -1.34 -36.37
CA LEU A 403 -6.33 -0.58 -37.26
C LEU A 403 -4.99 -1.27 -37.44
N LEU A 404 -4.41 -1.79 -36.34
CA LEU A 404 -3.18 -2.55 -36.38
C LEU A 404 -3.33 -3.82 -37.22
N LEU A 405 -4.41 -4.59 -37.03
CA LEU A 405 -4.73 -5.76 -37.84
C LEU A 405 -4.95 -5.41 -39.32
N SER A 406 -5.43 -4.20 -39.62
CA SER A 406 -5.60 -3.72 -41.02
C SER A 406 -4.31 -3.20 -41.65
N GLY A 407 -3.20 -3.16 -40.91
CA GLY A 407 -1.91 -2.64 -41.34
C GLY A 407 -1.72 -1.12 -41.15
N ASP A 408 -2.69 -0.40 -40.60
CA ASP A 408 -2.60 1.03 -40.30
C ASP A 408 -1.92 1.25 -38.94
N ARG A 409 -0.58 1.17 -38.94
CA ARG A 409 0.25 1.36 -37.75
C ARG A 409 0.17 2.78 -37.18
N ALA A 410 0.12 3.80 -38.07
CA ALA A 410 0.07 5.20 -37.64
C ALA A 410 -1.26 5.54 -36.96
N GLY A 411 -2.40 5.11 -37.59
CA GLY A 411 -3.72 5.27 -36.97
C GLY A 411 -3.82 4.51 -35.61
N ALA A 412 -3.29 3.30 -35.53
CA ALA A 412 -3.26 2.55 -34.29
C ALA A 412 -2.47 3.27 -33.19
N ALA A 413 -1.30 3.83 -33.51
CA ALA A 413 -0.46 4.58 -32.57
C ALA A 413 -1.19 5.76 -31.93
N VAL A 414 -1.93 6.54 -32.75
CA VAL A 414 -2.70 7.70 -32.26
C VAL A 414 -3.77 7.27 -31.25
N HIS A 415 -4.51 6.21 -31.56
CA HIS A 415 -5.57 5.72 -30.66
C HIS A 415 -5.01 5.08 -29.39
N PHE A 416 -3.91 4.33 -29.47
CA PHE A 416 -3.24 3.80 -28.28
C PHE A 416 -2.66 4.92 -27.39
N ALA A 417 -2.04 5.96 -27.97
CA ALA A 417 -1.52 7.09 -27.23
C ALA A 417 -2.61 7.85 -26.48
N GLU A 418 -3.74 8.11 -27.14
CA GLU A 418 -4.86 8.78 -26.51
C GLU A 418 -5.55 7.90 -25.43
N ALA A 419 -5.65 6.59 -25.67
CA ALA A 419 -6.13 5.65 -24.64
C ALA A 419 -5.21 5.65 -23.43
N GLY A 420 -3.87 5.57 -23.66
CA GLY A 420 -2.88 5.61 -22.58
C GLY A 420 -2.92 6.90 -21.78
N ARG A 421 -3.10 8.05 -22.45
CA ARG A 421 -3.25 9.36 -21.77
C ARG A 421 -4.47 9.37 -20.84
N ARG A 422 -5.63 8.92 -21.31
CA ARG A 422 -6.87 8.89 -20.50
C ARG A 422 -6.77 7.91 -19.32
N VAL A 423 -6.16 6.74 -19.55
CA VAL A 423 -5.92 5.75 -18.51
C VAL A 423 -4.98 6.29 -17.44
N LEU A 424 -3.95 7.08 -17.83
CA LEU A 424 -3.07 7.76 -16.88
C LEU A 424 -3.85 8.81 -16.07
N GLU A 425 -4.68 9.62 -16.71
CA GLU A 425 -5.54 10.60 -16.04
C GLU A 425 -6.54 9.95 -15.07
N ALA A 426 -6.94 8.71 -15.32
CA ALA A 426 -7.75 7.90 -14.41
C ALA A 426 -6.93 7.25 -13.28
N GLY A 427 -5.60 7.52 -13.19
CA GLY A 427 -4.72 7.02 -12.15
C GLY A 427 -4.28 5.56 -12.31
N ALA A 428 -4.37 4.97 -13.52
CA ALA A 428 -3.93 3.62 -13.81
C ALA A 428 -2.61 3.66 -14.60
N ALA A 429 -1.51 4.01 -13.89
CA ALA A 429 -0.21 4.26 -14.50
C ALA A 429 0.41 3.03 -15.17
N GLY A 430 0.25 1.83 -14.60
CA GLY A 430 0.78 0.60 -15.17
C GLY A 430 0.14 0.25 -16.51
N SER A 431 -1.19 0.29 -16.61
CA SER A 431 -1.93 0.11 -17.88
C SER A 431 -1.61 1.22 -18.88
N ALA A 432 -1.42 2.46 -18.42
CA ALA A 432 -1.00 3.56 -19.28
C ALA A 432 0.38 3.30 -19.90
N VAL A 433 1.34 2.77 -19.14
CA VAL A 433 2.66 2.38 -19.64
C VAL A 433 2.51 1.39 -20.78
N VAL A 434 1.73 0.31 -20.60
CA VAL A 434 1.54 -0.72 -21.64
C VAL A 434 0.98 -0.14 -22.95
N LEU A 435 -0.03 0.74 -22.83
CA LEU A 435 -0.65 1.35 -24.01
C LEU A 435 0.28 2.35 -24.70
N LEU A 436 1.00 3.15 -23.92
CA LEU A 436 1.92 4.16 -24.44
C LEU A 436 3.21 3.54 -25.03
N GLU A 437 3.72 2.45 -24.46
CA GLU A 437 4.81 1.67 -25.05
C GLU A 437 4.39 1.11 -26.42
N ARG A 438 3.20 0.53 -26.50
CA ARG A 438 2.66 0.03 -27.77
C ARG A 438 2.48 1.15 -28.80
N ALA A 439 2.01 2.32 -28.36
CA ALA A 439 1.94 3.51 -29.21
C ALA A 439 3.33 3.96 -29.67
N HIS A 440 4.31 3.96 -28.76
CA HIS A 440 5.71 4.34 -29.03
C HIS A 440 6.39 3.44 -30.07
N GLU A 441 6.17 2.12 -30.01
CA GLU A 441 6.68 1.14 -30.97
C GLU A 441 6.07 1.31 -32.39
N LEU A 442 4.82 1.76 -32.45
CA LEU A 442 4.09 1.93 -33.69
C LEU A 442 4.27 3.30 -34.35
N ALA A 443 4.63 4.30 -33.55
CA ALA A 443 4.70 5.69 -33.97
C ALA A 443 5.91 5.99 -34.90
N ALA A 444 5.71 6.89 -35.86
CA ALA A 444 6.78 7.48 -36.65
C ALA A 444 7.61 8.48 -35.81
N ASP A 445 8.83 8.83 -36.24
CA ASP A 445 9.80 9.58 -35.42
C ASP A 445 9.26 10.85 -34.77
N VAL A 446 8.51 11.67 -35.47
CA VAL A 446 7.94 12.92 -34.92
C VAL A 446 6.87 12.64 -33.87
N GLU A 447 5.98 11.69 -34.13
CA GLU A 447 4.93 11.29 -33.21
C GLU A 447 5.49 10.51 -32.03
N ARG A 448 6.58 9.75 -32.25
CA ARG A 448 7.29 9.01 -31.21
C ARG A 448 7.78 9.89 -30.08
N ALA A 449 8.35 11.06 -30.41
CA ALA A 449 8.77 12.02 -29.38
C ALA A 449 7.60 12.50 -28.53
N ARG A 450 6.43 12.74 -29.14
CA ARG A 450 5.21 13.13 -28.43
C ARG A 450 4.68 12.02 -27.53
N VAL A 451 4.68 10.79 -28.02
CA VAL A 451 4.29 9.60 -27.22
C VAL A 451 5.25 9.39 -26.06
N THR A 452 6.56 9.63 -26.27
CA THR A 452 7.56 9.58 -25.20
C THR A 452 7.26 10.60 -24.10
N GLU A 453 6.88 11.84 -24.46
CA GLU A 453 6.48 12.86 -23.46
C GLU A 453 5.27 12.41 -22.60
N LEU A 454 4.36 11.61 -23.15
CA LEU A 454 3.23 11.01 -22.42
C LEU A 454 3.65 9.78 -21.59
N LEU A 455 4.62 9.01 -22.10
CA LEU A 455 5.09 7.79 -21.43
C LEU A 455 5.90 8.09 -20.16
N LEU A 456 6.68 9.17 -20.15
CA LEU A 456 7.54 9.52 -19.02
C LEU A 456 6.80 9.73 -17.69
N PRO A 457 5.71 10.50 -17.62
CA PRO A 457 4.89 10.59 -16.40
C PRO A 457 4.31 9.24 -15.96
N ALA A 458 3.86 8.42 -16.92
CA ALA A 458 3.32 7.09 -16.62
C ALA A 458 4.38 6.18 -15.99
N LEU A 459 5.61 6.19 -16.52
CA LEU A 459 6.74 5.46 -15.93
C LEU A 459 7.08 5.97 -14.53
N ALA A 460 7.09 7.29 -14.32
CA ALA A 460 7.35 7.88 -13.01
C ALA A 460 6.29 7.50 -11.97
N GLU A 461 5.02 7.60 -12.34
CA GLU A 461 3.89 7.27 -11.46
C GLU A 461 3.75 5.75 -11.21
N SER A 462 4.22 4.90 -12.15
CA SER A 462 4.29 3.44 -11.94
C SER A 462 5.54 2.98 -11.16
N GLY A 463 6.37 3.91 -10.67
CA GLY A 463 7.59 3.59 -9.91
C GLY A 463 8.80 3.20 -10.76
N GLN A 464 8.73 3.27 -12.09
CA GLN A 464 9.80 2.89 -13.02
C GLN A 464 10.74 4.08 -13.33
N LEU A 465 11.24 4.74 -12.28
CA LEU A 465 12.02 5.97 -12.40
C LEU A 465 13.31 5.80 -13.21
N ASP A 466 14.02 4.66 -13.09
CA ASP A 466 15.25 4.42 -13.85
C ASP A 466 15.00 4.45 -15.35
N ARG A 467 13.94 3.77 -15.80
CA ARG A 467 13.51 3.78 -17.19
C ARG A 467 13.08 5.17 -17.66
N ALA A 468 12.37 5.92 -16.80
CA ALA A 468 11.99 7.29 -17.11
C ALA A 468 13.22 8.19 -17.32
N PHE A 469 14.24 8.08 -16.45
CA PHE A 469 15.47 8.87 -16.58
C PHE A 469 16.36 8.44 -17.76
N GLU A 470 16.35 7.17 -18.15
CA GLU A 470 17.00 6.72 -19.39
C GLU A 470 16.27 7.28 -20.62
N LEU A 471 14.95 7.15 -20.64
CA LEU A 471 14.15 7.54 -21.79
C LEU A 471 14.12 9.07 -22.02
N VAL A 472 14.11 9.90 -20.96
CA VAL A 472 14.12 11.35 -21.09
C VAL A 472 15.39 11.84 -21.80
N ARG A 473 16.52 11.16 -21.67
CA ARG A 473 17.78 11.49 -22.36
C ARG A 473 17.72 11.27 -23.87
N THR A 474 16.80 10.44 -24.35
CA THR A 474 16.62 10.15 -25.78
C THR A 474 15.72 11.16 -26.49
N LEU A 475 15.05 12.03 -25.73
CA LEU A 475 14.18 13.04 -26.32
C LEU A 475 15.00 14.05 -27.15
N PRO A 476 14.56 14.35 -28.39
CA PRO A 476 15.24 15.35 -29.22
C PRO A 476 15.25 16.71 -28.53
N PRO A 477 16.32 17.53 -28.71
CA PRO A 477 16.36 18.87 -28.19
C PRO A 477 15.21 19.69 -28.79
N VAL A 478 14.52 20.44 -27.95
CA VAL A 478 13.49 21.37 -28.43
C VAL A 478 14.22 22.56 -29.01
N PRO A 479 14.04 22.91 -30.32
CA PRO A 479 14.73 24.05 -30.89
C PRO A 479 14.34 25.34 -30.17
N PRO A 480 15.31 26.19 -29.80
CA PRO A 480 15.00 27.50 -29.30
C PRO A 480 14.15 28.23 -30.35
N SER A 481 13.08 28.92 -29.92
CA SER A 481 12.07 29.58 -30.76
C SER A 481 12.68 30.17 -32.03
N ALA A 482 12.40 29.56 -33.17
CA ALA A 482 12.75 30.17 -34.44
C ALA A 482 11.97 31.47 -34.53
N THR A 483 12.67 32.57 -34.55
CA THR A 483 12.13 33.86 -34.99
C THR A 483 11.30 33.60 -36.25
N ALA A 484 10.04 34.02 -36.22
CA ALA A 484 9.15 33.97 -37.38
C ALA A 484 9.93 34.47 -38.61
N ALA A 485 10.13 33.57 -39.56
CA ALA A 485 10.71 33.92 -40.84
C ALA A 485 9.74 34.90 -41.50
N THR A 486 10.12 36.16 -41.51
CA THR A 486 9.50 37.20 -42.33
C THR A 486 9.73 36.80 -43.77
N GLY A 487 8.65 36.36 -44.43
CA GLY A 487 8.65 36.15 -45.88
C GLY A 487 9.03 37.44 -46.61
N PRO A 488 9.66 37.34 -47.76
CA PRO A 488 10.03 38.54 -48.54
C PRO A 488 8.79 39.10 -49.25
N GLY A 489 8.24 40.18 -48.65
CA GLY A 489 7.15 40.95 -49.22
C GLY A 489 7.61 42.41 -49.38
N SER A 490 7.88 42.82 -50.60
CA SER A 490 8.22 44.12 -51.10
C SER A 490 7.28 45.26 -50.65
N GLY A 491 7.85 46.42 -50.26
CA GLY A 491 7.10 47.65 -50.18
C GLY A 491 7.80 48.76 -49.37
N SER A 492 8.54 49.60 -50.05
CA SER A 492 9.09 50.85 -49.58
C SER A 492 8.00 51.80 -49.14
N SER A 493 8.10 52.42 -47.97
CA SER A 493 7.72 53.81 -47.77
C SER A 493 8.40 54.41 -46.54
N THR A 494 9.08 55.54 -46.82
CA THR A 494 9.77 56.47 -45.93
C THR A 494 8.79 57.15 -44.96
N GLY A 495 9.16 57.34 -43.71
CA GLY A 495 8.45 58.23 -42.78
C GLY A 495 9.16 58.32 -41.42
N SER A 496 9.81 59.46 -41.27
CA SER A 496 10.57 59.88 -40.09
C SER A 496 9.72 60.23 -38.88
N GLY A 497 10.26 59.92 -37.67
CA GLY A 497 9.87 60.61 -36.45
C GLY A 497 10.23 59.82 -35.16
N PRO A 498 11.12 60.35 -34.28
CA PRO A 498 11.49 59.66 -33.06
C PRO A 498 10.60 60.07 -31.87
N GLY A 499 10.03 59.13 -31.16
CA GLY A 499 9.46 59.28 -29.82
C GLY A 499 10.08 58.28 -28.83
N PRO A 500 10.54 58.76 -27.65
CA PRO A 500 11.14 57.84 -26.67
C PRO A 500 10.05 57.24 -25.82
N GLY A 501 9.80 55.97 -26.00
CA GLY A 501 8.98 55.13 -25.12
C GLY A 501 9.75 53.88 -24.72
N SER A 502 10.25 53.85 -23.47
CA SER A 502 10.86 52.73 -22.84
C SER A 502 9.87 51.57 -22.73
N GLY A 503 9.85 50.73 -23.74
CA GLY A 503 9.18 49.43 -23.70
C GLY A 503 10.21 48.35 -23.44
N GLU A 504 10.22 47.77 -22.24
CA GLU A 504 10.93 46.52 -21.94
C GLU A 504 10.56 45.48 -22.99
N GLY A 505 11.56 45.07 -23.76
CA GLY A 505 11.37 44.11 -24.85
C GLY A 505 10.85 42.77 -24.32
N ARG A 506 9.58 42.50 -24.51
CA ARG A 506 9.00 41.18 -24.41
C ARG A 506 9.62 40.33 -25.51
N GLY A 507 10.58 39.46 -25.14
CA GLY A 507 11.09 38.41 -26.04
C GLY A 507 9.96 37.48 -26.48
N PRO A 508 10.16 36.70 -27.54
CA PRO A 508 9.14 35.79 -28.04
C PRO A 508 8.74 34.79 -26.92
N LEU A 509 7.43 34.61 -26.78
CA LEU A 509 6.88 33.64 -25.84
C LEU A 509 7.39 32.22 -26.18
N PRO A 510 7.71 31.33 -25.18
CA PRO A 510 8.12 29.98 -25.43
C PRO A 510 7.03 29.23 -26.21
N THR A 511 7.46 28.34 -27.12
CA THR A 511 6.51 27.50 -27.87
C THR A 511 5.80 26.51 -26.95
N PRO A 512 4.57 26.09 -27.26
CA PRO A 512 3.85 25.07 -26.46
C PRO A 512 4.66 23.80 -26.22
N ALA A 513 5.59 23.46 -27.11
CA ALA A 513 6.49 22.32 -26.95
C ALA A 513 7.54 22.56 -25.84
N VAL A 514 8.11 23.76 -25.77
CA VAL A 514 9.03 24.13 -24.68
C VAL A 514 8.31 24.11 -23.33
N GLU A 515 7.08 24.62 -23.27
CA GLU A 515 6.28 24.66 -22.04
C GLU A 515 6.00 23.25 -21.51
N ARG A 516 5.53 22.34 -22.37
CA ARG A 516 5.32 20.93 -21.99
C ARG A 516 6.61 20.26 -21.51
N ARG A 517 7.75 20.57 -22.13
CA ARG A 517 9.03 20.00 -21.73
C ARG A 517 9.50 20.52 -20.36
N ILE A 518 9.29 21.79 -20.05
CA ILE A 518 9.56 22.35 -18.72
C ILE A 518 8.68 21.68 -17.66
N GLU A 519 7.39 21.53 -17.94
CA GLU A 519 6.46 20.85 -17.04
C GLU A 519 6.87 19.39 -16.80
N LEU A 520 7.26 18.68 -17.85
CA LEU A 520 7.74 17.31 -17.76
C LEU A 520 8.96 17.19 -16.84
N HIS A 521 9.99 18.01 -17.06
CA HIS A 521 11.18 17.99 -16.21
C HIS A 521 10.87 18.37 -14.77
N THR A 522 9.93 19.29 -14.54
CA THR A 522 9.49 19.68 -13.20
C THR A 522 8.78 18.52 -12.48
N ARG A 523 7.91 17.77 -13.18
CA ARG A 523 7.25 16.57 -12.63
C ARG A 523 8.25 15.45 -12.30
N LEU A 524 9.21 15.20 -13.20
CA LEU A 524 10.25 14.20 -12.97
C LEU A 524 11.17 14.60 -11.80
N ALA A 525 11.51 15.89 -11.69
CA ALA A 525 12.28 16.42 -10.56
C ALA A 525 11.54 16.22 -9.23
N TRP A 526 10.23 16.49 -9.19
CA TRP A 526 9.40 16.24 -8.01
C TRP A 526 9.34 14.76 -7.65
N ALA A 527 9.12 13.87 -8.64
CA ALA A 527 9.13 12.43 -8.42
C ALA A 527 10.48 11.93 -7.87
N ALA A 528 11.59 12.49 -8.37
CA ALA A 528 12.92 12.18 -7.85
C ALA A 528 13.12 12.64 -6.40
N VAL A 529 12.65 13.84 -6.03
CA VAL A 529 12.69 14.34 -4.64
C VAL A 529 11.90 13.41 -3.70
N MET A 530 10.70 13.03 -4.11
CA MET A 530 9.85 12.14 -3.30
C MET A 530 10.43 10.73 -3.14
N ALA A 531 11.26 10.28 -4.09
CA ALA A 531 12.00 9.02 -4.05
C ALA A 531 13.40 9.14 -3.42
N GLU A 532 13.72 10.28 -2.79
CA GLU A 532 15.04 10.59 -2.20
C GLU A 532 16.22 10.47 -3.18
N ARG A 533 15.95 10.68 -4.49
CA ARG A 533 16.92 10.61 -5.60
C ARG A 533 17.42 12.01 -5.97
N GLY A 534 18.16 12.62 -5.10
CA GLY A 534 18.61 14.00 -5.26
C GLY A 534 19.44 14.29 -6.50
N PRO A 535 20.46 13.49 -6.93
CA PRO A 535 21.21 13.73 -8.15
C PRO A 535 20.32 13.80 -9.39
N ASP A 536 19.32 12.90 -9.50
CA ASP A 536 18.38 12.89 -10.60
C ASP A 536 17.48 14.14 -10.56
N ALA A 537 17.00 14.52 -9.37
CA ALA A 537 16.21 15.73 -9.20
C ALA A 537 16.97 16.99 -9.64
N VAL A 538 18.23 17.12 -9.23
CA VAL A 538 19.11 18.24 -9.65
C VAL A 538 19.28 18.27 -11.18
N ALA A 539 19.50 17.11 -11.82
CA ALA A 539 19.63 17.03 -13.27
C ALA A 539 18.35 17.47 -13.99
N GLN A 540 17.17 17.09 -13.48
CA GLN A 540 15.89 17.48 -14.08
C GLN A 540 15.60 18.97 -13.87
N VAL A 541 15.89 19.52 -12.68
CA VAL A 541 15.78 20.97 -12.41
C VAL A 541 16.70 21.77 -13.34
N ALA A 542 17.95 21.34 -13.51
CA ALA A 542 18.90 21.98 -14.43
C ALA A 542 18.39 21.97 -15.88
N ALA A 543 17.83 20.83 -16.34
CA ALA A 543 17.25 20.71 -17.67
C ALA A 543 16.03 21.67 -17.85
N ALA A 544 15.14 21.75 -16.85
CA ALA A 544 14.01 22.66 -16.86
C ALA A 544 14.49 24.13 -16.91
N ARG A 545 15.47 24.50 -16.08
CA ARG A 545 16.05 25.86 -16.04
C ARG A 545 16.71 26.22 -17.36
N ALA A 546 17.44 25.31 -18.00
CA ALA A 546 18.04 25.54 -19.31
C ALA A 546 16.99 25.88 -20.40
N LEU A 547 15.83 25.22 -20.37
CA LEU A 547 14.74 25.48 -21.32
C LEU A 547 14.05 26.84 -21.10
N THR A 548 14.12 27.41 -19.89
CA THR A 548 13.56 28.74 -19.60
C THR A 548 14.41 29.88 -20.14
N ALA A 549 15.60 29.58 -20.68
CA ALA A 549 16.58 30.56 -21.21
C ALA A 549 16.84 31.76 -20.25
N GLY A 550 16.86 31.48 -18.93
CA GLY A 550 17.08 32.49 -17.88
C GLY A 550 15.89 33.43 -17.63
N ARG A 551 14.75 33.22 -18.27
CA ARG A 551 13.53 34.00 -18.09
C ARG A 551 12.31 33.08 -17.88
N PRO A 552 12.22 32.38 -16.76
CA PRO A 552 11.07 31.52 -16.47
C PRO A 552 9.81 32.37 -16.31
N ARG A 553 8.67 31.84 -16.74
CA ARG A 553 7.39 32.41 -16.32
C ARG A 553 7.26 32.30 -14.80
N PRO A 554 6.58 33.27 -14.15
CA PRO A 554 6.41 33.21 -12.68
C PRO A 554 5.90 31.84 -12.16
N GLU A 555 4.97 31.21 -12.90
CA GLU A 555 4.38 29.92 -12.55
C GLU A 555 5.42 28.79 -12.60
N GLN A 556 6.25 28.75 -13.63
CA GLN A 556 7.33 27.79 -13.81
C GLN A 556 8.41 27.98 -12.75
N ASP A 557 8.75 29.27 -12.48
CA ASP A 557 9.72 29.61 -11.43
C ASP A 557 9.26 29.18 -10.05
N ALA A 558 7.97 29.38 -9.72
CA ALA A 558 7.37 28.95 -8.47
C ALA A 558 7.45 27.44 -8.27
N ALA A 559 7.06 26.66 -9.29
CA ALA A 559 7.09 25.19 -9.21
C ALA A 559 8.51 24.65 -9.04
N LEU A 560 9.49 25.19 -9.80
CA LEU A 560 10.89 24.81 -9.67
C LEU A 560 11.49 25.24 -8.33
N ALA A 561 11.16 26.44 -7.82
CA ALA A 561 11.65 26.93 -6.54
C ALA A 561 11.20 26.07 -5.36
N VAL A 562 10.00 25.48 -5.41
CA VAL A 562 9.54 24.53 -4.39
C VAL A 562 10.40 23.25 -4.41
N VAL A 563 10.69 22.71 -5.60
CA VAL A 563 11.56 21.52 -5.74
C VAL A 563 12.96 21.82 -5.21
N GLU A 564 13.56 22.95 -5.61
CA GLU A 564 14.88 23.40 -5.16
C GLU A 564 14.92 23.62 -3.64
N GLY A 565 13.84 24.12 -3.05
CA GLY A 565 13.71 24.27 -1.60
C GLY A 565 13.71 22.93 -0.85
N HIS A 566 13.03 21.91 -1.37
CA HIS A 566 13.07 20.56 -0.80
C HIS A 566 14.45 19.92 -0.98
N LEU A 567 15.11 20.13 -2.13
CA LEU A 567 16.47 19.65 -2.34
C LEU A 567 17.48 20.22 -1.32
N ALA A 568 17.29 21.46 -0.88
CA ALA A 568 18.14 22.07 0.14
C ALA A 568 18.03 21.41 1.53
N LEU A 569 16.98 20.64 1.77
CA LEU A 569 16.77 19.85 3.02
C LEU A 569 17.41 18.46 2.97
N LEU A 570 17.79 17.95 1.78
CA LEU A 570 18.42 16.64 1.64
C LEU A 570 19.93 16.72 2.01
N PRO A 571 20.48 15.78 2.80
CA PRO A 571 21.80 15.90 3.40
C PRO A 571 22.97 15.92 2.41
N ASP A 572 22.89 15.28 1.27
CA ASP A 572 24.03 15.05 0.33
C ASP A 572 24.02 15.88 -0.95
N HIS A 573 23.22 16.94 -1.05
CA HIS A 573 23.02 17.63 -2.31
C HIS A 573 23.36 19.12 -2.26
N THR A 574 24.63 19.42 -2.57
CA THR A 574 25.03 20.75 -2.96
C THR A 574 24.63 20.98 -4.43
N PRO A 575 23.66 21.89 -4.72
CA PRO A 575 23.57 22.45 -6.07
C PRO A 575 24.87 23.20 -6.32
N GLY A 576 25.63 22.79 -7.33
CA GLY A 576 26.76 23.59 -7.80
C GLY A 576 26.28 25.02 -8.11
N PRO A 577 27.13 26.02 -8.01
CA PRO A 577 26.77 27.39 -8.33
C PRO A 577 26.26 27.42 -9.78
N VAL A 578 25.02 27.93 -9.98
CA VAL A 578 24.55 28.34 -11.29
C VAL A 578 25.48 29.44 -11.75
N ASP A 579 26.24 29.18 -12.81
CA ASP A 579 27.18 30.08 -13.45
C ASP A 579 26.62 31.52 -13.59
N SER A 580 26.94 32.40 -12.66
CA SER A 580 27.17 33.80 -12.95
C SER A 580 28.68 33.92 -13.14
N GLY A 581 29.09 33.96 -14.40
CA GLY A 581 30.51 34.05 -14.75
C GLY A 581 31.21 35.18 -14.01
N ASP A 582 31.96 34.81 -13.02
CA ASP A 582 33.26 35.35 -12.72
C ASP A 582 33.88 34.61 -11.50
N ASP A 583 35.17 34.38 -11.62
CA ASP A 583 36.18 33.94 -10.63
C ASP A 583 36.03 32.58 -9.95
N ARG A 584 37.00 31.72 -10.33
CA ARG A 584 37.39 30.47 -9.68
C ARG A 584 38.02 30.78 -8.32
N ASP A 585 37.20 30.66 -7.27
CA ASP A 585 37.73 30.41 -5.94
C ASP A 585 37.20 29.06 -5.46
N HIS A 586 38.03 28.22 -4.87
CA HIS A 586 37.71 26.85 -4.45
C HIS A 586 36.58 26.90 -3.38
N GLY A 587 35.35 26.64 -3.85
CA GLY A 587 34.12 26.81 -3.11
C GLY A 587 34.01 25.95 -1.86
N THR A 588 34.08 26.58 -0.70
CA THR A 588 33.54 26.10 0.55
C THR A 588 32.01 26.03 0.38
N THR A 589 31.47 24.81 0.57
CA THR A 589 30.00 24.59 0.65
C THR A 589 29.40 25.58 1.64
N PRO A 590 28.38 26.38 1.29
CA PRO A 590 27.79 27.33 2.21
C PRO A 590 27.26 26.61 3.45
N PRO A 591 27.38 27.21 4.65
CA PRO A 591 26.91 26.62 5.88
C PRO A 591 25.41 26.29 5.79
N THR A 592 24.99 25.24 6.45
CA THR A 592 23.60 24.72 6.44
C THR A 592 22.58 25.84 6.71
N SER A 593 22.87 26.76 7.62
CA SER A 593 22.01 27.91 7.92
C SER A 593 21.78 28.86 6.73
N ALA A 594 22.79 29.07 5.89
CA ALA A 594 22.65 29.91 4.71
C ALA A 594 21.78 29.22 3.62
N ARG A 595 21.90 27.89 3.49
CA ARG A 595 21.06 27.09 2.56
C ARG A 595 19.59 27.10 3.01
N LEU A 596 19.31 26.92 4.29
CA LEU A 596 17.97 26.97 4.87
C LEU A 596 17.33 28.37 4.68
N ALA A 597 18.09 29.44 4.91
CA ALA A 597 17.61 30.80 4.70
C ALA A 597 17.29 31.09 3.22
N GLU A 598 18.07 30.54 2.27
CA GLU A 598 17.78 30.64 0.85
C GLU A 598 16.54 29.83 0.47
N ALA A 599 16.39 28.61 0.99
CA ALA A 599 15.21 27.79 0.79
C ALA A 599 13.95 28.52 1.29
N GLU A 600 14.00 29.16 2.45
CA GLU A 600 12.89 29.94 2.99
C GLU A 600 12.51 31.12 2.07
N ARG A 601 13.49 31.90 1.59
CA ARG A 601 13.21 33.01 0.67
C ARG A 601 12.56 32.54 -0.62
N ARG A 602 13.06 31.45 -1.21
CA ARG A 602 12.49 30.85 -2.44
C ARG A 602 11.09 30.32 -2.21
N ALA A 603 10.86 29.57 -1.15
CA ALA A 603 9.55 29.02 -0.82
C ALA A 603 8.52 30.13 -0.57
N ARG A 604 8.88 31.21 0.11
CA ARG A 604 8.00 32.38 0.33
C ARG A 604 7.60 33.03 -0.98
N ARG A 605 8.59 33.30 -1.85
CA ARG A 605 8.32 33.83 -3.18
C ARG A 605 7.46 32.88 -4.02
N ALA A 606 7.75 31.59 -3.97
CA ALA A 606 6.96 30.57 -4.67
C ALA A 606 5.49 30.56 -4.22
N ALA A 607 5.23 30.63 -2.91
CA ALA A 607 3.88 30.66 -2.36
C ALA A 607 3.10 31.90 -2.87
N GLU A 608 3.70 33.08 -2.79
CA GLU A 608 3.08 34.32 -3.26
C GLU A 608 2.80 34.33 -4.76
N VAL A 609 3.72 33.79 -5.56
CA VAL A 609 3.53 33.68 -7.02
C VAL A 609 2.48 32.66 -7.37
N ALA A 610 2.51 31.48 -6.73
CA ALA A 610 1.56 30.40 -6.98
C ALA A 610 0.11 30.81 -6.64
N GLU A 611 -0.11 31.53 -5.54
CA GLU A 611 -1.43 32.04 -5.20
C GLU A 611 -1.94 33.06 -6.24
N ARG A 612 -1.10 34.00 -6.66
CA ARG A 612 -1.47 34.98 -7.68
C ARG A 612 -1.75 34.37 -9.06
N ALA A 613 -1.02 33.30 -9.39
CA ALA A 613 -1.13 32.60 -10.66
C ALA A 613 -2.26 31.52 -10.66
N GLY A 614 -2.96 31.30 -9.54
CA GLY A 614 -3.99 30.28 -9.43
C GLY A 614 -3.47 28.85 -9.49
N LEU A 615 -2.29 28.58 -8.89
CA LEU A 615 -1.65 27.27 -8.78
C LEU A 615 -1.77 26.72 -7.34
N PRO A 616 -2.96 26.29 -6.91
CA PRO A 616 -3.23 26.04 -5.49
C PRO A 616 -2.41 24.88 -4.91
N VAL A 617 -2.05 23.86 -5.70
CA VAL A 617 -1.20 22.75 -5.26
C VAL A 617 0.21 23.22 -4.97
N VAL A 618 0.81 23.99 -5.89
CA VAL A 618 2.15 24.57 -5.70
C VAL A 618 2.17 25.53 -4.51
N ALA A 619 1.09 26.30 -4.31
CA ALA A 619 0.95 27.17 -3.16
C ALA A 619 0.92 26.36 -1.85
N CYS A 620 0.15 25.26 -1.78
CA CYS A 620 0.12 24.37 -0.62
C CYS A 620 1.51 23.75 -0.32
N GLN A 621 2.21 23.28 -1.35
CA GLN A 621 3.57 22.74 -1.22
C GLN A 621 4.55 23.80 -0.69
N ALA A 622 4.48 25.02 -1.20
CA ALA A 622 5.34 26.12 -0.76
C ALA A 622 5.04 26.54 0.68
N TRP A 623 3.78 26.67 1.08
CA TRP A 623 3.39 26.97 2.46
C TRP A 623 3.77 25.86 3.43
N GLN A 624 3.66 24.59 3.02
CA GLN A 624 4.11 23.45 3.79
C GLN A 624 5.61 23.52 4.08
N LEU A 625 6.42 23.80 3.07
CA LEU A 625 7.87 23.96 3.20
C LEU A 625 8.22 25.13 4.12
N LEU A 626 7.55 26.28 3.92
CA LEU A 626 7.72 27.47 4.78
C LEU A 626 7.41 27.16 6.23
N ALA A 627 6.32 26.46 6.52
CA ALA A 627 5.97 26.09 7.88
C ALA A 627 7.04 25.22 8.55
N LEU A 628 7.68 24.33 7.79
CA LEU A 628 8.77 23.51 8.32
C LEU A 628 9.99 24.36 8.66
N LEU A 629 10.39 25.24 7.75
CA LEU A 629 11.57 26.12 7.94
C LEU A 629 11.34 27.18 9.03
N SER A 630 10.10 27.70 9.15
CA SER A 630 9.76 28.76 10.14
C SER A 630 9.74 28.28 11.60
N ARG A 631 9.75 26.98 11.85
CA ARG A 631 9.76 26.45 13.24
C ARG A 631 10.98 26.91 14.04
N GLU A 632 12.11 27.12 13.40
CA GLU A 632 13.30 27.68 14.06
C GLU A 632 13.10 29.11 14.55
N GLN A 633 12.21 29.86 13.89
CA GLN A 633 11.84 31.23 14.29
C GLN A 633 10.73 31.24 15.36
N GLY A 634 9.97 30.14 15.46
CA GLY A 634 8.89 29.97 16.41
C GLY A 634 7.69 29.24 15.81
N PHE A 635 6.94 28.57 16.68
CA PHE A 635 5.79 27.77 16.27
C PHE A 635 4.59 28.62 15.81
N ASP A 636 4.47 29.89 16.24
CA ASP A 636 3.42 30.80 15.78
C ASP A 636 3.60 31.17 14.30
N ALA A 637 4.86 31.39 13.88
CA ALA A 637 5.18 31.67 12.48
C ALA A 637 4.89 30.43 11.59
N ALA A 638 5.22 29.23 12.08
CA ALA A 638 4.93 27.97 11.42
C ALA A 638 3.41 27.73 11.30
N ASP A 639 2.65 27.97 12.37
CA ASP A 639 1.19 27.82 12.37
C ASP A 639 0.52 28.81 11.41
N ALA A 640 1.00 30.06 11.33
CA ALA A 640 0.49 31.05 10.36
C ALA A 640 0.67 30.57 8.90
N CYS A 641 1.80 29.94 8.56
CA CYS A 641 2.01 29.34 7.24
C CYS A 641 1.03 28.17 6.98
N LEU A 642 0.80 27.31 7.98
CA LEU A 642 -0.13 26.17 7.87
C LEU A 642 -1.60 26.60 7.80
N GLU A 643 -1.98 27.66 8.51
CA GLU A 643 -3.32 28.25 8.41
C GLU A 643 -3.55 28.84 7.02
N ARG A 644 -2.51 29.46 6.43
CA ARG A 644 -2.58 29.93 5.03
C ARG A 644 -2.73 28.74 4.06
N MET A 645 -1.94 27.68 4.25
CA MET A 645 -2.08 26.43 3.49
C MET A 645 -3.50 25.88 3.57
N LEU A 646 -4.07 25.82 4.79
CA LEU A 646 -5.43 25.36 5.05
C LEU A 646 -6.46 26.21 4.28
N ALA A 647 -6.34 27.53 4.34
CA ALA A 647 -7.23 28.45 3.62
C ALA A 647 -7.15 28.28 2.10
N VAL A 648 -5.95 28.11 1.53
CA VAL A 648 -5.77 27.82 0.10
C VAL A 648 -6.40 26.50 -0.29
N ALA A 649 -6.21 25.45 0.53
CA ALA A 649 -6.78 24.13 0.28
C ALA A 649 -8.33 24.14 0.32
N GLU A 650 -8.91 24.85 1.28
CA GLU A 650 -10.38 24.99 1.40
C GLU A 650 -10.98 25.80 0.25
N ALA A 651 -10.37 26.93 -0.12
CA ALA A 651 -10.83 27.79 -1.20
C ALA A 651 -10.82 27.11 -2.58
N ASN A 652 -9.95 26.11 -2.77
CA ASN A 652 -9.75 25.41 -4.04
C ASN A 652 -10.24 23.95 -4.00
N ALA A 653 -11.01 23.54 -2.98
CA ALA A 653 -11.54 22.19 -2.82
C ALA A 653 -10.47 21.10 -2.92
N LEU A 654 -9.33 21.27 -2.22
CA LEU A 654 -8.23 20.32 -2.14
C LEU A 654 -8.28 19.52 -0.82
N PRO A 655 -9.10 18.46 -0.70
CA PRO A 655 -9.39 17.81 0.59
C PRO A 655 -8.17 17.16 1.21
N VAL A 656 -7.26 16.58 0.42
CA VAL A 656 -6.03 15.95 0.92
C VAL A 656 -5.08 17.00 1.51
N TRP A 657 -4.88 18.13 0.82
CA TRP A 657 -4.05 19.22 1.31
C TRP A 657 -4.63 19.90 2.55
N ARG A 658 -5.96 19.92 2.66
CA ARG A 658 -6.63 20.34 3.89
C ARG A 658 -6.27 19.45 5.08
N VAL A 659 -6.31 18.12 4.90
CA VAL A 659 -5.94 17.17 5.97
C VAL A 659 -4.45 17.25 6.28
N GLU A 660 -3.58 17.42 5.29
CA GLU A 660 -2.15 17.65 5.47
C GLU A 660 -1.86 18.90 6.34
N ALA A 661 -2.58 19.99 6.11
CA ALA A 661 -2.47 21.20 6.96
C ALA A 661 -2.95 20.91 8.39
N MET A 662 -4.09 20.21 8.55
CA MET A 662 -4.64 19.83 9.86
C MET A 662 -3.68 18.92 10.65
N LEU A 663 -3.04 17.94 9.98
CA LEU A 663 -2.02 17.06 10.57
C LEU A 663 -0.88 17.87 11.17
N ARG A 664 -0.31 18.81 10.39
CA ARG A 664 0.85 19.60 10.81
C ARG A 664 0.50 20.61 11.92
N LEU A 665 -0.66 21.26 11.83
CA LEU A 665 -1.20 22.10 12.91
C LEU A 665 -1.45 21.28 14.18
N GLY A 666 -1.97 20.06 14.03
CA GLY A 666 -2.17 19.13 15.15
C GLY A 666 -0.86 18.68 15.79
N ALA A 667 0.17 18.39 14.99
CA ALA A 667 1.50 18.06 15.49
C ALA A 667 2.14 19.24 16.26
N ASN A 668 2.03 20.46 15.74
CA ASN A 668 2.50 21.65 16.44
C ASN A 668 1.75 21.86 17.77
N ALA A 669 0.41 21.74 17.76
CA ALA A 669 -0.41 21.88 18.97
C ALA A 669 -0.01 20.83 20.04
N PHE A 670 0.19 19.57 19.65
CA PHE A 670 0.66 18.52 20.54
C PHE A 670 2.03 18.86 21.16
N MET A 671 3.01 19.27 20.35
CA MET A 671 4.33 19.64 20.84
C MET A 671 4.27 20.81 21.84
N ARG A 672 3.38 21.79 21.60
CA ARG A 672 3.21 22.97 22.48
C ARG A 672 2.53 22.64 23.80
N THR A 673 1.52 21.76 23.81
CA THR A 673 0.62 21.60 24.96
C THR A 673 0.44 20.17 25.43
N GLY A 674 0.77 19.16 24.61
CA GLY A 674 0.42 17.76 24.84
C GLY A 674 -1.00 17.38 24.41
N ASP A 675 -1.76 18.30 23.75
CA ASP A 675 -3.13 18.04 23.30
C ASP A 675 -3.14 17.39 21.90
N GLY A 676 -3.67 16.16 21.80
CA GLY A 676 -3.79 15.40 20.57
C GLY A 676 -5.10 15.60 19.79
N THR A 677 -6.05 16.38 20.31
CA THR A 677 -7.41 16.50 19.75
C THR A 677 -7.44 16.95 18.27
N ARG A 678 -6.53 17.84 17.88
CA ARG A 678 -6.41 18.27 16.47
C ARG A 678 -5.93 17.15 15.55
N LEU A 679 -5.03 16.28 16.02
CA LEU A 679 -4.57 15.10 15.26
C LEU A 679 -5.67 14.05 15.11
N GLU A 680 -6.49 13.84 16.14
CA GLU A 680 -7.64 12.94 16.08
C GLU A 680 -8.64 13.42 15.02
N ARG A 681 -8.95 14.71 14.98
CA ARG A 681 -9.82 15.31 13.95
C ARG A 681 -9.22 15.19 12.54
N ALA A 682 -7.91 15.37 12.40
CA ALA A 682 -7.22 15.17 11.13
C ALA A 682 -7.32 13.71 10.67
N ARG A 683 -7.17 12.76 11.62
CA ARG A 683 -7.33 11.33 11.36
C ARG A 683 -8.75 10.95 10.91
N GLU A 684 -9.77 11.49 11.58
CA GLU A 684 -11.17 11.28 11.17
C GLU A 684 -11.43 11.84 9.76
N ALA A 685 -10.90 13.03 9.46
CA ALA A 685 -11.00 13.64 8.14
C ALA A 685 -10.27 12.82 7.06
N ALA A 686 -9.06 12.30 7.34
CA ALA A 686 -8.32 11.42 6.45
C ALA A 686 -9.08 10.11 6.16
N ALA A 687 -9.62 9.48 7.21
CA ALA A 687 -10.42 8.27 7.09
C ALA A 687 -11.70 8.50 6.28
N GLY A 688 -12.36 9.66 6.48
CA GLY A 688 -13.56 10.05 5.71
C GLY A 688 -13.28 10.29 4.22
N LEU A 689 -12.03 10.61 3.85
CA LEU A 689 -11.59 10.74 2.47
C LEU A 689 -11.12 9.41 1.86
N GLY A 690 -10.95 8.36 2.68
CA GLY A 690 -10.31 7.12 2.24
C GLY A 690 -8.80 7.23 2.02
N ALA A 691 -8.15 8.29 2.50
CA ALA A 691 -6.71 8.51 2.38
C ALA A 691 -5.96 7.58 3.37
N ILE A 692 -5.81 6.31 2.99
CA ILE A 692 -5.34 5.23 3.87
C ILE A 692 -3.92 5.51 4.37
N VAL A 693 -3.01 5.91 3.48
CA VAL A 693 -1.60 6.20 3.82
C VAL A 693 -1.51 7.36 4.81
N LEU A 694 -2.29 8.42 4.60
CA LEU A 694 -2.33 9.57 5.49
C LEU A 694 -2.96 9.22 6.86
N THR A 695 -3.99 8.38 6.86
CA THR A 695 -4.60 7.84 8.09
C THR A 695 -3.57 7.05 8.90
N GLN A 696 -2.75 6.21 8.25
CA GLN A 696 -1.69 5.46 8.92
C GLN A 696 -0.57 6.35 9.47
N THR A 697 -0.21 7.41 8.75
CA THR A 697 0.75 8.40 9.25
C THR A 697 0.23 9.07 10.52
N LEU A 698 -1.04 9.43 10.54
CA LEU A 698 -1.71 9.99 11.73
C LEU A 698 -1.82 8.97 12.88
N ASP A 699 -2.12 7.71 12.59
CA ASP A 699 -2.11 6.63 13.59
C ASP A 699 -0.72 6.46 14.22
N GLY A 700 0.36 6.58 13.44
CA GLY A 700 1.75 6.57 13.94
C GLY A 700 2.03 7.72 14.91
N LEU A 701 1.66 8.94 14.52
CA LEU A 701 1.82 10.13 15.38
C LEU A 701 1.00 9.99 16.66
N LEU A 702 -0.26 9.55 16.58
CA LEU A 702 -1.13 9.34 17.74
C LEU A 702 -0.61 8.23 18.66
N ALA A 703 0.02 7.19 18.12
CA ALA A 703 0.64 6.14 18.92
C ALA A 703 1.78 6.70 19.78
N MET A 704 2.70 7.48 19.20
CA MET A 704 3.78 8.13 19.95
C MET A 704 3.25 9.14 20.96
N ASN A 705 2.23 9.92 20.60
CA ASN A 705 1.60 10.87 21.51
C ASN A 705 1.01 10.15 22.73
N ALA A 706 0.33 9.01 22.51
CA ALA A 706 -0.20 8.20 23.59
C ALA A 706 0.92 7.64 24.50
N VAL A 707 2.07 7.24 23.94
CA VAL A 707 3.25 6.85 24.74
C VAL A 707 3.71 7.99 25.61
N MET A 708 3.88 9.20 25.06
CA MET A 708 4.37 10.37 25.80
C MET A 708 3.39 10.80 26.91
N ARG A 709 2.08 10.65 26.70
CA ARG A 709 1.02 10.96 27.65
C ARG A 709 0.81 9.89 28.72
N GLY A 710 1.50 8.74 28.62
CA GLY A 710 1.32 7.61 29.53
C GLY A 710 0.04 6.80 29.29
N GLU A 711 -0.54 6.89 28.11
CA GLU A 711 -1.76 6.17 27.68
C GLU A 711 -1.36 4.80 27.07
N TRP A 712 -0.72 3.96 27.89
CA TRP A 712 -0.01 2.74 27.46
C TRP A 712 -0.89 1.74 26.69
N ARG A 713 -2.15 1.61 27.11
CA ARG A 713 -3.10 0.72 26.46
C ARG A 713 -3.48 1.22 25.05
N THR A 714 -3.79 2.51 24.94
CA THR A 714 -4.10 3.16 23.66
C THR A 714 -2.92 3.04 22.70
N ALA A 715 -1.71 3.35 23.16
CA ALA A 715 -0.48 3.20 22.38
C ALA A 715 -0.31 1.77 21.85
N ARG A 716 -0.40 0.75 22.72
CA ARG A 716 -0.28 -0.67 22.36
C ARG A 716 -1.32 -1.07 21.32
N THR A 717 -2.59 -0.78 21.57
CA THR A 717 -3.69 -1.12 20.65
C THR A 717 -3.51 -0.48 19.28
N THR A 718 -3.04 0.78 19.21
CA THR A 718 -2.81 1.46 17.94
C THR A 718 -1.65 0.84 17.18
N VAL A 719 -0.52 0.56 17.87
CA VAL A 719 0.65 -0.10 17.27
C VAL A 719 0.26 -1.47 16.72
N ASP A 720 -0.37 -2.33 17.54
CA ASP A 720 -0.72 -3.70 17.17
C ASP A 720 -1.70 -3.73 15.96
N ARG A 721 -2.63 -2.79 15.90
CA ARG A 721 -3.58 -2.64 14.79
C ARG A 721 -2.92 -2.21 13.48
N CYS A 722 -1.96 -1.28 13.54
CA CYS A 722 -1.48 -0.59 12.34
C CYS A 722 -0.15 -1.14 11.81
N LEU A 723 0.64 -1.83 12.62
CA LEU A 723 1.99 -2.23 12.27
C LEU A 723 2.04 -3.14 11.05
N ASP A 724 1.18 -4.16 11.00
CA ASP A 724 1.12 -5.08 9.87
C ASP A 724 0.56 -4.40 8.60
N ALA A 725 -0.42 -3.52 8.75
CA ALA A 725 -0.99 -2.80 7.61
C ALA A 725 0.03 -1.83 6.97
N THR A 726 0.84 -1.13 7.79
CA THR A 726 1.89 -0.24 7.26
C THR A 726 3.03 -0.99 6.57
N ALA A 727 3.36 -2.20 7.05
CA ALA A 727 4.32 -3.08 6.39
C ALA A 727 3.82 -3.54 5.02
N ARG A 728 2.56 -4.00 4.96
CA ARG A 728 1.92 -4.44 3.71
C ARG A 728 1.81 -3.33 2.68
N LEU A 729 1.44 -2.12 3.10
CA LEU A 729 1.31 -0.96 2.22
C LEU A 729 2.64 -0.33 1.81
N HIS A 730 3.77 -0.91 2.26
CA HIS A 730 5.10 -0.32 2.09
C HIS A 730 5.19 1.16 2.51
N ASN A 731 4.29 1.57 3.45
CA ASN A 731 4.35 2.89 4.05
C ASN A 731 5.50 2.93 5.08
N LEU A 732 6.72 2.95 4.56
CA LEU A 732 7.95 2.85 5.37
C LEU A 732 8.03 3.95 6.42
N ALA A 733 7.58 5.16 6.12
CA ALA A 733 7.61 6.28 7.06
C ALA A 733 6.72 6.00 8.28
N ALA A 734 5.45 5.64 8.08
CA ALA A 734 4.55 5.29 9.18
C ALA A 734 4.96 3.99 9.87
N HIS A 735 5.47 3.00 9.14
CA HIS A 735 5.95 1.73 9.69
C HIS A 735 7.12 1.94 10.65
N ARG A 736 8.14 2.70 10.24
CA ARG A 736 9.28 3.07 11.07
C ARG A 736 8.84 3.84 12.32
N TYR A 737 7.90 4.77 12.14
CA TYR A 737 7.37 5.56 13.26
C TYR A 737 6.64 4.70 14.30
N LEU A 738 5.83 3.71 13.86
CA LEU A 738 5.15 2.76 14.74
C LEU A 738 6.12 1.81 15.44
N LEU A 739 7.16 1.31 14.75
CA LEU A 739 8.21 0.49 15.37
C LEU A 739 8.95 1.28 16.47
N LEU A 740 9.27 2.55 16.18
CA LEU A 740 9.90 3.41 17.18
C LEU A 740 8.96 3.73 18.34
N SER A 741 7.66 3.93 18.08
CA SER A 741 6.64 4.09 19.12
C SER A 741 6.53 2.84 19.99
N SER A 742 6.59 1.65 19.41
CA SER A 742 6.62 0.38 20.17
C SER A 742 7.87 0.25 21.02
N ALA A 743 9.05 0.58 20.48
CA ALA A 743 10.30 0.57 21.21
C ALA A 743 10.29 1.58 22.38
N THR A 744 9.77 2.79 22.13
CA THR A 744 9.65 3.85 23.14
C THR A 744 8.65 3.44 24.24
N LEU A 745 7.52 2.82 23.87
CA LEU A 745 6.58 2.25 24.84
C LEU A 745 7.25 1.22 25.74
N ALA A 746 8.02 0.31 25.16
CA ALA A 746 8.77 -0.70 25.92
C ALA A 746 9.83 -0.04 26.83
N ALA A 747 10.56 0.97 26.33
CA ALA A 747 11.52 1.75 27.11
C ALA A 747 10.88 2.43 28.32
N HIS A 748 9.77 3.12 28.11
CA HIS A 748 9.03 3.85 29.14
C HIS A 748 8.41 2.93 30.22
N LEU A 749 8.17 1.66 29.89
CA LEU A 749 7.74 0.62 30.83
C LEU A 749 8.91 -0.16 31.46
N GLY A 750 10.17 0.26 31.22
CA GLY A 750 11.37 -0.42 31.75
C GLY A 750 11.62 -1.81 31.15
N ARG A 751 11.02 -2.15 30.00
CA ARG A 751 11.11 -3.46 29.33
C ARG A 751 12.26 -3.49 28.33
N THR A 752 13.48 -3.46 28.79
CA THR A 752 14.70 -3.32 27.94
C THR A 752 14.80 -4.37 26.84
N ARG A 753 14.46 -5.65 27.12
CA ARG A 753 14.52 -6.71 26.10
C ARG A 753 13.50 -6.49 24.96
N GLU A 754 12.32 -6.02 25.30
CA GLU A 754 11.27 -5.68 24.32
C GLU A 754 11.71 -4.47 23.48
N MET A 755 12.23 -3.43 24.14
CA MET A 755 12.79 -2.25 23.47
C MET A 755 13.85 -2.63 22.42
N GLU A 756 14.85 -3.44 22.80
CA GLU A 756 15.94 -3.83 21.88
C GLU A 756 15.43 -4.67 20.71
N ARG A 757 14.44 -5.53 20.91
CA ARG A 757 13.80 -6.27 19.83
C ARG A 757 13.12 -5.34 18.84
N GLU A 758 12.34 -4.37 19.29
CA GLU A 758 11.64 -3.42 18.42
C GLU A 758 12.62 -2.47 17.73
N LEU A 759 13.71 -2.05 18.40
CA LEU A 759 14.79 -1.28 17.77
C LEU A 759 15.55 -2.08 16.70
N ALA A 760 15.70 -3.40 16.86
CA ALA A 760 16.27 -4.25 15.83
C ALA A 760 15.36 -4.30 14.59
N ARG A 761 14.04 -4.39 14.76
CA ARG A 761 13.06 -4.29 13.66
C ARG A 761 13.10 -2.91 12.99
N PHE A 762 13.20 -1.85 13.77
CA PHE A 762 13.33 -0.48 13.26
C PHE A 762 14.60 -0.33 12.40
N ARG A 763 15.73 -0.90 12.83
CA ARG A 763 17.00 -0.95 12.07
C ARG A 763 16.82 -1.71 10.75
N GLN A 764 16.20 -2.91 10.78
CA GLN A 764 15.93 -3.71 9.59
C GLN A 764 15.05 -2.98 8.57
N ALA A 765 14.16 -2.11 9.05
CA ALA A 765 13.35 -1.24 8.19
C ALA A 765 14.11 0.02 7.69
N GLY A 766 15.42 0.13 7.91
CA GLY A 766 16.22 1.30 7.53
C GLY A 766 15.94 2.55 8.39
N GLY A 767 15.48 2.36 9.61
CA GLY A 767 15.11 3.46 10.51
C GLY A 767 16.29 4.27 11.05
N GLU A 768 17.49 3.68 11.12
CA GLU A 768 18.68 4.36 11.66
C GLU A 768 19.23 5.47 10.75
N GLU A 769 18.92 5.43 9.46
CA GLU A 769 19.26 6.45 8.48
C GLU A 769 18.11 7.45 8.26
N SER A 770 17.01 7.29 8.98
CA SER A 770 15.84 8.14 8.85
C SER A 770 15.90 9.38 9.76
N PHE A 771 15.09 10.37 9.40
CA PHE A 771 14.90 11.59 10.22
C PHE A 771 14.33 11.31 11.63
N LEU A 772 13.92 10.05 11.94
CA LEU A 772 13.44 9.63 13.27
C LEU A 772 14.56 9.34 14.28
N THR A 773 15.79 9.27 13.82
CA THR A 773 16.95 8.89 14.63
C THR A 773 17.12 9.71 15.91
N PRO A 774 16.89 11.03 15.98
CA PRO A 774 16.93 11.78 17.23
C PRO A 774 15.97 11.28 18.31
N LEU A 775 14.74 10.87 17.92
CA LEU A 775 13.78 10.31 18.86
C LEU A 775 14.24 8.97 19.44
N ARG A 776 14.92 8.15 18.63
CA ARG A 776 15.53 6.90 19.10
C ARG A 776 16.53 7.14 20.21
N TYR A 777 17.43 8.11 20.05
CA TYR A 777 18.44 8.44 21.05
C TYR A 777 17.81 9.05 22.31
N GLY A 778 17.05 10.13 22.18
CA GLY A 778 16.56 10.89 23.33
C GLY A 778 15.33 10.30 23.98
N LEU A 779 14.23 10.15 23.22
CA LEU A 779 12.94 9.75 23.79
C LEU A 779 12.87 8.26 24.14
N CYS A 780 13.59 7.41 23.40
CA CYS A 780 13.61 5.96 23.64
C CYS A 780 14.79 5.54 24.53
N ARG A 781 16.03 5.60 24.02
CA ARG A 781 17.20 5.04 24.71
C ARG A 781 17.63 5.81 25.95
N ALA A 782 17.71 7.13 25.87
CA ALA A 782 18.13 7.94 27.02
C ALA A 782 17.12 7.86 28.18
N VAL A 783 15.83 7.94 27.89
CA VAL A 783 14.78 7.75 28.92
C VAL A 783 14.83 6.33 29.47
N GLY A 784 14.98 5.30 28.63
CA GLY A 784 15.10 3.90 29.05
C GLY A 784 16.30 3.67 29.97
N ALA A 785 17.46 4.28 29.68
CA ALA A 785 18.66 4.24 30.52
C ALA A 785 18.42 4.90 31.87
N LEU A 786 17.76 6.07 31.91
CA LEU A 786 17.40 6.75 33.18
C LEU A 786 16.44 5.93 34.04
N LEU A 787 15.49 5.23 33.41
CA LEU A 787 14.58 4.34 34.12
C LEU A 787 15.27 3.07 34.65
N ALA A 788 16.41 2.71 34.06
CA ALA A 788 17.33 1.68 34.58
C ALA A 788 18.36 2.21 35.58
N GLU A 789 18.32 3.52 35.96
CA GLU A 789 19.29 4.22 36.78
C GLU A 789 20.72 4.27 36.17
N ASP A 790 20.83 4.16 34.85
CA ASP A 790 22.09 4.29 34.09
C ASP A 790 22.23 5.71 33.52
N ARG A 791 22.64 6.66 34.34
CA ARG A 791 22.86 8.05 33.91
C ARG A 791 24.00 8.22 32.91
N PRO A 792 25.15 7.54 33.06
CA PRO A 792 26.21 7.62 32.07
C PRO A 792 25.74 7.14 30.68
N GLY A 793 24.97 6.05 30.65
CA GLY A 793 24.38 5.55 29.41
C GLY A 793 23.41 6.57 28.81
N ALA A 794 22.53 7.17 29.61
CA ALA A 794 21.60 8.20 29.13
C ALA A 794 22.31 9.41 28.53
N ARG A 795 23.39 9.88 29.15
CA ARG A 795 24.21 10.99 28.63
C ARG A 795 24.92 10.61 27.32
N ALA A 796 25.42 9.39 27.21
CA ALA A 796 26.06 8.91 25.98
C ALA A 796 25.08 8.88 24.82
N GLU A 797 23.84 8.39 25.05
CA GLU A 797 22.80 8.37 24.05
C GLU A 797 22.36 9.79 23.61
N LEU A 798 22.20 10.73 24.57
CA LEU A 798 21.90 12.13 24.24
C LEU A 798 23.04 12.80 23.47
N ALA A 799 24.29 12.55 23.84
CA ALA A 799 25.45 13.08 23.11
C ALA A 799 25.52 12.54 21.67
N ALA A 800 25.23 11.26 21.48
CA ALA A 800 25.15 10.67 20.14
C ALA A 800 24.02 11.30 19.30
N GLY A 801 22.86 11.58 19.93
CA GLY A 801 21.76 12.28 19.29
C GLY A 801 22.12 13.70 18.87
N LEU A 802 22.80 14.45 19.72
CA LEU A 802 23.29 15.81 19.43
C LEU A 802 24.26 15.82 18.24
N ALA A 803 25.26 14.91 18.28
CA ALA A 803 26.22 14.78 17.18
C ALA A 803 25.54 14.46 15.84
N TRP A 804 24.54 13.59 15.86
CA TRP A 804 23.76 13.27 14.66
C TRP A 804 22.99 14.50 14.14
N GLU A 805 22.36 15.30 15.02
CA GLU A 805 21.61 16.51 14.66
C GLU A 805 22.50 17.65 14.15
N GLU A 806 23.78 17.68 14.47
CA GLU A 806 24.74 18.64 13.89
C GLU A 806 24.96 18.41 12.39
N GLU A 807 24.95 17.16 11.96
CA GLU A 807 25.11 16.78 10.55
C GLU A 807 23.78 16.77 9.81
N HIS A 808 22.67 16.45 10.51
CA HIS A 808 21.34 16.24 9.94
C HIS A 808 20.31 17.14 10.64
N PRO A 809 19.87 18.25 10.04
CA PRO A 809 18.85 19.12 10.63
C PRO A 809 17.60 18.34 11.05
N SER A 810 17.26 18.41 12.34
CA SER A 810 16.12 17.66 12.89
C SER A 810 14.87 18.52 12.93
N VAL A 811 13.74 17.89 12.62
CA VAL A 811 12.39 18.48 12.76
C VAL A 811 11.69 18.03 14.06
N PHE A 812 12.38 17.23 14.89
CA PHE A 812 11.84 16.66 16.11
C PHE A 812 12.38 17.37 17.36
N TYR A 813 11.64 18.34 17.80
CA TYR A 813 12.03 19.18 18.94
C TYR A 813 11.81 18.54 20.31
N LEU A 814 11.19 17.36 20.40
CA LEU A 814 10.96 16.60 21.64
C LEU A 814 11.93 15.40 21.80
N ALA A 815 13.09 15.45 21.16
CA ALA A 815 14.08 14.37 21.15
C ALA A 815 15.08 14.42 22.33
N GLY A 816 14.89 15.32 23.29
CA GLY A 816 15.73 15.43 24.48
C GLY A 816 16.74 16.59 24.49
N ARG A 817 17.18 17.07 23.31
CA ARG A 817 18.13 18.17 23.14
C ARG A 817 17.76 19.44 23.94
N HIS A 818 16.51 19.86 23.86
CA HIS A 818 16.03 21.14 24.38
C HIS A 818 15.44 21.08 25.79
N GLY A 819 15.45 19.93 26.45
CA GLY A 819 14.87 19.76 27.77
C GLY A 819 15.64 18.78 28.65
N LEU A 820 15.63 17.49 28.34
CA LEU A 820 16.21 16.42 29.13
C LEU A 820 17.75 16.56 29.28
N HIS A 821 18.43 16.85 28.16
CA HIS A 821 19.88 17.05 28.17
C HIS A 821 20.30 18.24 29.07
N PRO A 822 19.72 19.45 28.96
CA PRO A 822 19.96 20.55 29.90
C PRO A 822 19.76 20.17 31.37
N LEU A 823 18.69 19.46 31.71
CA LEU A 823 18.45 19.01 33.07
C LEU A 823 19.59 18.11 33.58
N LEU A 824 20.03 17.12 32.80
CA LEU A 824 21.09 16.21 33.17
C LEU A 824 22.42 16.95 33.35
N GLU A 825 22.78 17.87 32.48
CA GLU A 825 24.01 18.64 32.55
C GLU A 825 24.02 19.59 33.79
N VAL A 826 22.84 20.12 34.15
CA VAL A 826 22.70 20.90 35.40
C VAL A 826 22.80 19.99 36.63
N VAL A 827 22.11 18.85 36.66
CA VAL A 827 22.13 17.90 37.78
C VAL A 827 23.55 17.42 38.06
N GLU A 828 24.31 17.08 37.02
CA GLU A 828 25.71 16.64 37.11
C GLU A 828 26.70 17.78 37.43
N GLY A 829 26.27 19.04 37.39
CA GLY A 829 27.08 20.22 37.68
C GLY A 829 27.98 20.69 36.55
N HIS A 830 27.71 20.28 35.33
CA HIS A 830 28.46 20.67 34.13
C HIS A 830 27.99 22.02 33.58
N TRP A 831 26.72 22.38 33.78
CA TRP A 831 26.13 23.64 33.31
C TRP A 831 25.86 24.60 34.42
N ASP A 832 26.21 25.85 34.18
CA ASP A 832 25.91 27.00 35.02
C ASP A 832 24.64 27.73 34.57
N ARG A 833 24.29 28.81 35.26
CA ARG A 833 23.14 29.66 34.92
C ARG A 833 23.21 30.18 33.51
N ALA A 834 24.35 30.64 33.04
CA ALA A 834 24.47 31.19 31.70
C ALA A 834 24.26 30.13 30.60
N ALA A 835 24.67 28.89 30.84
CA ALA A 835 24.43 27.79 29.91
C ALA A 835 22.93 27.44 29.83
N LEU A 836 22.24 27.37 31.00
CA LEU A 836 20.80 27.12 31.04
C LEU A 836 20.01 28.25 30.40
N ASP A 837 20.36 29.52 30.63
CA ASP A 837 19.68 30.68 30.05
C ASP A 837 19.80 30.67 28.53
N ARG A 838 20.94 30.27 27.96
CA ARG A 838 21.10 30.09 26.50
C ARG A 838 20.20 28.99 25.96
N ALA A 839 20.09 27.86 26.66
CA ALA A 839 19.22 26.75 26.26
C ALA A 839 17.74 27.12 26.38
N ALA A 840 17.37 27.96 27.33
CA ALA A 840 16.00 28.43 27.52
C ALA A 840 15.57 29.54 26.54
N ALA A 841 16.54 30.20 25.85
CA ALA A 841 16.28 31.28 24.92
C ALA A 841 15.79 30.81 23.51
N VAL A 842 15.86 29.52 23.21
CA VAL A 842 15.44 29.00 21.90
C VAL A 842 13.92 28.72 21.89
N PRO A 843 13.21 28.91 20.76
CA PRO A 843 11.75 28.66 20.68
C PRO A 843 11.32 27.25 21.11
N ALA A 844 12.13 26.24 20.83
CA ALA A 844 11.87 24.86 21.23
C ALA A 844 11.84 24.65 22.77
N ALA A 845 12.42 25.55 23.55
CA ALA A 845 12.37 25.52 25.01
C ALA A 845 10.98 25.75 25.59
N GLU A 846 10.10 26.44 24.84
CA GLU A 846 8.72 26.74 25.24
C GLU A 846 7.77 25.57 25.10
N LEU A 847 8.17 24.51 24.35
CA LEU A 847 7.36 23.30 24.18
C LEU A 847 7.13 22.61 25.53
N ALA A 848 5.90 22.17 25.79
CA ALA A 848 5.49 21.72 27.12
C ALA A 848 6.37 20.59 27.68
N TRP A 849 6.83 19.65 26.85
CA TRP A 849 7.73 18.56 27.27
C TRP A 849 9.12 19.07 27.65
N ASN A 850 9.70 20.01 26.88
CA ASN A 850 11.02 20.58 27.12
C ASN A 850 11.01 21.54 28.33
N ARG A 851 9.99 22.42 28.36
CA ARG A 851 9.83 23.44 29.38
C ARG A 851 9.80 22.86 30.80
N GLN A 852 9.15 21.71 31.01
CA GLN A 852 9.16 21.10 32.34
C GLN A 852 10.57 20.70 32.81
N PHE A 853 11.39 20.11 31.93
CA PHE A 853 12.77 19.75 32.29
C PHE A 853 13.61 20.99 32.58
N LEU A 854 13.47 22.06 31.77
CA LEU A 854 14.16 23.33 32.00
C LEU A 854 13.74 23.98 33.33
N ARG A 855 12.46 23.88 33.73
CA ARG A 855 11.98 24.34 35.04
C ARG A 855 12.61 23.57 36.21
N PHE A 856 12.78 22.26 36.08
CA PHE A 856 13.49 21.46 37.08
C PHE A 856 14.98 21.78 37.09
N ALA A 857 15.61 22.03 35.95
CA ALA A 857 17.00 22.48 35.87
C ALA A 857 17.20 23.84 36.55
N ASP A 858 16.29 24.80 36.32
CA ASP A 858 16.28 26.10 36.98
C ASP A 858 16.13 25.96 38.50
N ALA A 859 15.21 25.11 38.96
CA ALA A 859 15.05 24.85 40.41
C ALA A 859 16.31 24.30 41.04
N VAL A 860 17.05 23.39 40.37
CA VAL A 860 18.30 22.86 40.88
C VAL A 860 19.36 23.96 40.98
N LEU A 861 19.52 24.83 40.01
CA LEU A 861 20.45 25.95 40.04
C LEU A 861 20.07 26.96 41.14
N LEU A 862 18.79 27.34 41.26
CA LEU A 862 18.32 28.21 42.35
C LEU A 862 18.62 27.64 43.72
N GLY A 863 18.46 26.33 43.91
CA GLY A 863 18.82 25.65 45.16
C GLY A 863 20.31 25.77 45.45
N ARG A 864 21.18 25.55 44.50
CA ARG A 864 22.63 25.69 44.62
C ARG A 864 23.10 27.13 44.80
N GLU A 865 22.38 28.10 44.28
CA GLU A 865 22.61 29.55 44.47
C GLU A 865 22.17 30.06 45.86
N GLY A 866 21.64 29.19 46.73
CA GLY A 866 21.15 29.59 48.03
C GLY A 866 19.78 30.29 48.03
N ARG A 867 18.91 30.02 47.03
CA ARG A 867 17.57 30.57 46.86
C ARG A 867 16.49 29.47 47.01
N PRO A 868 16.42 28.77 48.18
CA PRO A 868 15.59 27.59 48.37
C PRO A 868 14.10 27.83 48.22
N ALA A 869 13.60 29.01 48.58
CA ALA A 869 12.16 29.35 48.42
C ALA A 869 11.76 29.52 46.98
N GLU A 870 12.64 30.05 46.13
CA GLU A 870 12.41 30.20 44.72
C GLU A 870 12.55 28.85 44.00
N ALA A 871 13.52 28.02 44.36
CA ALA A 871 13.69 26.67 43.91
C ALA A 871 12.41 25.81 44.16
N ALA A 872 11.90 25.85 45.39
CA ALA A 872 10.65 25.14 45.74
C ALA A 872 9.43 25.62 44.94
N ARG A 873 9.36 26.93 44.67
CA ARG A 873 8.31 27.51 43.83
C ARG A 873 8.42 27.02 42.36
N ALA A 874 9.63 27.03 41.80
CA ALA A 874 9.87 26.56 40.46
C ALA A 874 9.43 25.09 40.27
N VAL A 875 9.71 24.21 41.25
CA VAL A 875 9.19 22.82 41.25
C VAL A 875 7.66 22.80 41.33
N ALA A 876 7.02 23.59 42.17
CA ALA A 876 5.57 23.62 42.29
C ALA A 876 4.88 24.06 40.96
N GLU A 877 5.51 24.97 40.20
CA GLU A 877 5.02 25.45 38.91
C GLU A 877 5.08 24.38 37.79
N THR A 878 5.76 23.25 38.00
CA THR A 878 5.78 22.14 37.04
C THR A 878 4.56 21.25 37.10
N GLY A 879 3.67 21.44 38.09
CA GLY A 879 2.46 20.61 38.27
C GLY A 879 1.57 20.38 37.03
N PRO A 880 1.31 21.41 36.19
CA PRO A 880 0.55 21.19 34.94
C PRO A 880 1.23 20.23 33.97
N GLY A 881 2.57 20.14 33.96
CA GLY A 881 3.33 19.18 33.13
C GLY A 881 3.08 17.72 33.52
N ALA A 882 2.76 17.46 34.80
CA ALA A 882 2.42 16.10 35.25
C ALA A 882 1.15 15.54 34.59
N ALA A 883 0.21 16.37 34.23
CA ALA A 883 -1.00 15.93 33.53
C ALA A 883 -0.75 15.64 32.03
N SER A 884 0.11 16.44 31.38
CA SER A 884 0.40 16.28 29.94
C SER A 884 1.43 15.17 29.66
N PHE A 885 2.49 15.09 30.45
CA PHE A 885 3.62 14.17 30.24
C PHE A 885 4.08 13.55 31.57
N PRO A 886 3.27 12.66 32.16
CA PRO A 886 3.45 12.18 33.53
C PRO A 886 4.79 11.49 33.77
N LEU A 887 5.27 10.64 32.85
CA LEU A 887 6.55 9.95 33.02
C LEU A 887 7.72 10.93 33.04
N ALA A 888 7.75 11.88 32.10
CA ALA A 888 8.80 12.88 32.00
C ALA A 888 8.83 13.77 33.27
N HIS A 889 7.66 14.14 33.81
CA HIS A 889 7.53 14.89 35.04
C HIS A 889 8.10 14.15 36.24
N HIS A 890 7.69 12.90 36.48
CA HIS A 890 8.13 12.13 37.65
C HIS A 890 9.61 11.73 37.55
N LEU A 891 10.13 11.55 36.32
CA LEU A 891 11.57 11.33 36.12
C LEU A 891 12.39 12.57 36.46
N ALA A 892 11.98 13.75 36.01
CA ALA A 892 12.61 15.01 36.33
C ALA A 892 12.52 15.33 37.83
N LEU A 893 11.35 15.09 38.44
CA LEU A 893 11.13 15.23 39.89
C LEU A 893 12.07 14.33 40.70
N ARG A 894 12.25 13.06 40.28
CA ARG A 894 13.22 12.12 40.89
C ARG A 894 14.63 12.68 40.84
N LEU A 895 15.10 13.22 39.68
CA LEU A 895 16.45 13.77 39.52
C LEU A 895 16.63 15.03 40.35
N ALA A 896 15.69 15.96 40.33
CA ALA A 896 15.74 17.19 41.12
C ALA A 896 15.68 16.93 42.65
N ALA A 897 14.85 15.98 43.09
CA ALA A 897 14.73 15.59 44.50
C ALA A 897 16.01 15.02 45.04
N GLU A 898 16.81 14.26 44.29
CA GLU A 898 18.12 13.77 44.74
C GLU A 898 19.09 14.91 44.97
N THR A 899 19.14 15.88 44.05
CA THR A 899 20.00 17.07 44.19
C THR A 899 19.52 17.93 45.37
N ALA A 900 18.21 18.13 45.49
CA ALA A 900 17.64 18.87 46.62
C ALA A 900 17.97 18.25 48.00
N LEU A 901 17.98 16.91 48.06
CA LEU A 901 18.37 16.18 49.27
C LEU A 901 19.86 16.35 49.58
N ALA A 902 20.73 16.38 48.58
CA ALA A 902 22.15 16.57 48.73
C ALA A 902 22.51 18.02 49.13
N ASP A 903 21.85 18.99 48.52
CA ASP A 903 22.12 20.43 48.68
C ASP A 903 21.25 21.10 49.78
N GLY A 904 20.32 20.39 50.41
CA GLY A 904 19.51 20.84 51.56
C GLY A 904 18.44 21.87 51.28
N TRP A 905 17.71 21.77 50.15
CA TRP A 905 16.63 22.72 49.78
C TRP A 905 15.29 22.00 49.43
N GLY A 906 14.18 22.74 49.50
CA GLY A 906 12.85 22.27 49.15
C GLY A 906 12.29 21.15 50.05
N ASP A 907 11.40 20.32 49.50
CA ASP A 907 10.84 19.12 50.18
C ASP A 907 11.17 17.82 49.38
N PRO A 908 12.42 17.40 49.37
CA PRO A 908 12.84 16.23 48.62
C PRO A 908 12.15 14.93 49.08
N VAL A 909 11.71 14.85 50.34
CA VAL A 909 11.02 13.68 50.88
C VAL A 909 9.63 13.53 50.26
N ALA A 910 8.87 14.62 50.17
CA ALA A 910 7.55 14.60 49.48
C ALA A 910 7.70 14.27 48.00
N TRP A 911 8.66 14.89 47.31
CA TRP A 911 8.93 14.67 45.90
C TRP A 911 9.35 13.24 45.59
N LEU A 912 10.23 12.65 46.40
CA LEU A 912 10.64 11.25 46.25
C LEU A 912 9.51 10.27 46.52
N ARG A 913 8.56 10.57 47.42
CA ARG A 913 7.37 9.75 47.65
C ARG A 913 6.45 9.78 46.43
N THR A 914 6.23 10.96 45.87
CA THR A 914 5.41 11.12 44.64
C THR A 914 6.02 10.37 43.46
N ALA A 915 7.30 10.49 43.24
CA ALA A 915 8.03 9.77 42.16
C ALA A 915 8.03 8.25 42.43
N GLU A 916 8.28 7.81 43.67
CA GLU A 916 8.28 6.39 44.03
C GLU A 916 6.93 5.75 43.82
N GLU A 917 5.85 6.40 44.24
CA GLU A 917 4.47 5.90 44.04
C GLU A 917 4.15 5.72 42.53
N TYR A 918 4.49 6.72 41.71
CA TYR A 918 4.27 6.66 40.25
C TYR A 918 5.04 5.50 39.60
N PHE A 919 6.33 5.37 39.86
CA PHE A 919 7.15 4.31 39.27
C PHE A 919 6.85 2.93 39.84
N HIS A 920 6.39 2.86 41.08
CA HIS A 920 5.89 1.61 41.65
C HIS A 920 4.59 1.14 40.98
N GLN A 921 3.63 2.02 40.74
CA GLN A 921 2.39 1.71 40.00
C GLN A 921 2.69 1.31 38.56
N LEU A 922 3.72 1.88 37.98
CA LEU A 922 4.16 1.57 36.60
C LEU A 922 5.03 0.29 36.54
N GLU A 923 5.35 -0.32 37.69
CA GLU A 923 6.22 -1.50 37.85
C GLU A 923 7.69 -1.28 37.41
N VAL A 924 8.13 -0.05 37.26
CA VAL A 924 9.54 0.29 36.93
C VAL A 924 10.41 0.22 38.20
N GLN A 925 10.82 -0.99 38.52
CA GLN A 925 11.48 -1.30 39.82
C GLN A 925 12.81 -0.60 40.06
N PRO A 926 13.71 -0.40 39.05
CA PRO A 926 15.01 0.27 39.34
C PRO A 926 14.83 1.67 39.92
N VAL A 927 14.04 2.53 39.28
CA VAL A 927 13.78 3.91 39.72
C VAL A 927 13.02 3.94 41.03
N ALA A 928 12.00 3.10 41.21
CA ALA A 928 11.25 3.00 42.46
C ALA A 928 12.16 2.57 43.63
N ALA A 929 13.08 1.62 43.35
CA ALA A 929 14.08 1.20 44.38
C ALA A 929 15.09 2.31 44.71
N ALA A 930 15.51 3.08 43.71
CA ALA A 930 16.39 4.22 43.88
C ALA A 930 15.71 5.31 44.74
N CYS A 931 14.43 5.63 44.47
CA CYS A 931 13.63 6.54 45.30
C CYS A 931 13.55 6.06 46.77
N ARG A 932 13.28 4.77 47.00
CA ARG A 932 13.23 4.18 48.35
C ARG A 932 14.58 4.26 49.06
N THR A 933 15.67 4.10 48.32
CA THR A 933 17.05 4.24 48.88
C THR A 933 17.33 5.66 49.32
N LEU A 934 16.95 6.66 48.54
CA LEU A 934 17.08 8.08 48.89
C LEU A 934 16.18 8.46 50.06
N LEU A 935 14.95 7.97 50.15
CA LEU A 935 14.05 8.16 51.29
C LEU A 935 14.67 7.61 52.59
N ARG A 936 15.29 6.41 52.54
CA ARG A 936 16.01 5.87 53.72
C ARG A 936 17.21 6.75 54.12
N ARG A 937 17.98 7.26 53.15
CA ARG A 937 19.08 8.20 53.40
C ARG A 937 18.60 9.49 54.07
N ALA A 938 17.38 9.96 53.68
CA ALA A 938 16.72 11.12 54.29
C ALA A 938 16.09 10.81 55.69
N GLY A 939 16.24 9.59 56.22
CA GLY A 939 15.62 9.19 57.49
C GLY A 939 14.08 9.04 57.41
N ALA A 940 13.50 9.07 56.23
CA ALA A 940 12.06 8.97 56.04
C ALA A 940 11.59 7.51 56.02
N SER A 941 10.38 7.26 56.58
CA SER A 941 9.75 5.94 56.47
C SER A 941 9.37 5.64 55.02
N VAL A 942 9.75 4.47 54.53
CA VAL A 942 9.41 3.98 53.23
C VAL A 942 8.15 3.12 53.35
N ALA A 943 7.16 3.40 52.54
CA ALA A 943 5.95 2.56 52.45
C ALA A 943 6.38 1.09 52.11
N GLN A 944 6.00 0.15 52.98
CA GLN A 944 6.11 -1.25 52.62
C GLN A 944 4.95 -1.56 51.68
N HIS A 945 5.15 -1.36 50.38
CA HIS A 945 4.23 -1.89 49.39
C HIS A 945 4.28 -3.41 49.46
N ARG A 946 3.36 -4.01 50.21
CA ARG A 946 3.09 -5.44 50.14
C ARG A 946 2.42 -5.69 48.78
N GLY A 947 3.22 -5.62 47.73
CA GLY A 947 2.83 -5.97 46.38
C GLY A 947 2.32 -7.43 46.35
N GLY A 948 1.24 -7.69 45.70
CA GLY A 948 0.77 -9.03 45.42
C GLY A 948 -0.44 -9.50 46.25
N ARG A 949 -1.01 -8.68 47.15
CA ARG A 949 -2.25 -9.13 47.83
C ARG A 949 -3.40 -9.35 46.87
N ASP A 950 -3.45 -8.63 45.78
CA ASP A 950 -4.43 -8.79 44.70
C ASP A 950 -4.07 -9.90 43.71
N ALA A 951 -2.83 -10.34 43.68
CA ALA A 951 -2.39 -11.51 42.89
C ALA A 951 -2.84 -12.82 43.52
N VAL A 952 -3.18 -12.84 44.80
CA VAL A 952 -3.72 -14.06 45.46
C VAL A 952 -5.21 -14.15 45.14
N PRO A 953 -5.71 -15.23 44.52
CA PRO A 953 -7.14 -15.44 44.27
C PRO A 953 -8.02 -15.24 45.52
N ALA A 954 -9.22 -14.65 45.33
CA ALA A 954 -10.10 -14.28 46.43
C ALA A 954 -10.39 -15.43 47.41
N GLY A 955 -10.56 -16.64 46.91
CA GLY A 955 -10.74 -17.83 47.71
C GLY A 955 -9.56 -18.17 48.63
N LEU A 956 -8.34 -18.04 48.12
CA LEU A 956 -7.11 -18.28 48.89
C LEU A 956 -6.80 -17.13 49.86
N ARG A 957 -7.20 -15.88 49.55
CA ARG A 957 -7.11 -14.74 50.45
C ARG A 957 -8.01 -14.93 51.70
N THR A 958 -9.21 -15.45 51.50
CA THR A 958 -10.16 -15.76 52.62
C THR A 958 -9.59 -16.81 53.54
N CYS A 959 -8.81 -17.77 53.02
CA CYS A 959 -8.10 -18.76 53.83
C CYS A 959 -6.85 -18.24 54.51
N GLY A 960 -6.49 -16.94 54.34
CA GLY A 960 -5.35 -16.32 54.94
C GLY A 960 -4.01 -16.65 54.29
N VAL A 961 -4.03 -17.13 53.01
CA VAL A 961 -2.79 -17.39 52.24
C VAL A 961 -2.11 -16.05 51.93
N THR A 962 -0.83 -15.93 52.29
CA THR A 962 0.00 -14.76 52.02
C THR A 962 0.57 -14.79 50.62
N VAL A 963 0.97 -13.64 50.10
CA VAL A 963 1.62 -13.52 48.75
C VAL A 963 2.78 -14.51 48.61
N ARG A 964 3.61 -14.61 49.63
CA ARG A 964 4.81 -15.50 49.58
C ARG A 964 4.44 -16.97 49.59
N GLU A 965 3.40 -17.32 50.29
CA GLU A 965 2.84 -18.68 50.24
C GLU A 965 2.18 -18.96 48.90
N TYR A 966 1.51 -17.98 48.29
CA TYR A 966 0.95 -18.09 46.94
C TYR A 966 2.05 -18.26 45.86
N GLU A 967 3.16 -17.53 45.94
CA GLU A 967 4.33 -17.71 45.08
C GLU A 967 4.88 -19.17 45.17
N VAL A 968 4.96 -19.68 46.39
CA VAL A 968 5.34 -21.08 46.59
C VAL A 968 4.31 -22.05 45.98
N LEU A 969 3.01 -21.76 46.15
CA LEU A 969 1.93 -22.57 45.61
C LEU A 969 1.95 -22.62 44.07
N VAL A 970 2.07 -21.49 43.40
CA VAL A 970 2.12 -21.44 41.93
C VAL A 970 3.29 -22.28 41.39
N LEU A 971 4.47 -22.19 42.00
CA LEU A 971 5.62 -23.00 41.58
C LEU A 971 5.46 -24.48 41.81
N LEU A 972 4.49 -24.95 42.61
CA LEU A 972 4.20 -26.38 42.82
C LEU A 972 3.51 -27.03 41.62
N ALA A 973 2.99 -26.30 40.66
CA ALA A 973 2.39 -26.83 39.45
C ALA A 973 3.34 -27.79 38.70
N ASP A 974 4.62 -27.45 38.65
CA ASP A 974 5.69 -28.25 38.00
C ASP A 974 6.25 -29.37 38.93
N ARG A 975 5.69 -29.55 40.11
CA ARG A 975 6.11 -30.53 41.13
C ARG A 975 7.62 -30.48 41.50
N PRO A 976 8.27 -29.32 41.65
CA PRO A 976 9.71 -29.23 41.95
C PRO A 976 10.02 -29.69 43.37
N GLY A 977 11.25 -30.11 43.63
CA GLY A 977 11.74 -30.41 44.97
C GLY A 977 11.98 -29.18 45.86
N ASN A 978 12.09 -29.33 47.20
CA ASN A 978 12.29 -28.18 48.10
C ASN A 978 13.58 -27.42 47.83
N GLN A 979 14.63 -28.09 47.37
CA GLN A 979 15.90 -27.44 47.00
C GLN A 979 15.74 -26.57 45.73
N GLU A 980 14.93 -27.03 44.80
CA GLU A 980 14.67 -26.29 43.59
C GLU A 980 13.77 -25.07 43.83
N LEU A 981 12.72 -25.21 44.64
CA LEU A 981 11.88 -24.10 45.10
C LEU A 981 12.73 -23.06 45.86
N ALA A 982 13.63 -23.53 46.73
CA ALA A 982 14.52 -22.66 47.47
C ALA A 982 15.42 -21.81 46.57
N ARG A 983 15.97 -22.42 45.49
CA ARG A 983 16.75 -21.71 44.46
C ARG A 983 15.91 -20.70 43.68
N LYS A 984 14.73 -21.13 43.17
CA LYS A 984 13.83 -20.25 42.40
C LYS A 984 13.36 -19.04 43.21
N LEU A 985 13.14 -19.21 44.50
CA LEU A 985 12.63 -18.19 45.41
C LEU A 985 13.73 -17.46 46.22
N SER A 986 15.00 -17.81 46.06
CA SER A 986 16.13 -17.27 46.81
C SER A 986 15.95 -17.32 48.33
N ILE A 987 15.46 -18.45 48.86
CA ILE A 987 15.22 -18.72 50.29
C ILE A 987 15.85 -20.07 50.71
N SER A 988 15.91 -20.33 52.04
CA SER A 988 16.40 -21.62 52.47
C SER A 988 15.38 -22.78 52.29
N PRO A 989 15.81 -24.04 52.08
CA PRO A 989 14.91 -25.19 52.00
C PRO A 989 14.00 -25.35 53.23
N ARG A 990 14.50 -24.97 54.38
CA ARG A 990 13.74 -24.97 55.64
C ARG A 990 12.64 -23.91 55.65
N THR A 991 12.86 -22.78 54.96
CA THR A 991 11.85 -21.72 54.77
C THR A 991 10.73 -22.22 53.83
N VAL A 992 11.09 -22.96 52.78
CA VAL A 992 10.11 -23.62 51.87
C VAL A 992 9.22 -24.62 52.64
N GLU A 993 9.84 -25.46 53.51
CA GLU A 993 9.08 -26.41 54.35
C GLU A 993 8.09 -25.67 55.27
N LYS A 994 8.48 -24.55 55.85
CA LYS A 994 7.56 -23.73 56.68
C LYS A 994 6.39 -23.15 55.84
N HIS A 995 6.65 -22.67 54.62
CA HIS A 995 5.59 -22.20 53.74
C HIS A 995 4.66 -23.30 53.27
N LEU A 996 5.16 -24.50 52.99
CA LEU A 996 4.36 -25.64 52.63
C LEU A 996 3.48 -26.12 53.79
N ALA A 997 4.03 -26.20 55.01
CA ALA A 997 3.27 -26.55 56.21
C ALA A 997 2.16 -25.50 56.50
N SER A 998 2.45 -24.24 56.31
CA SER A 998 1.46 -23.14 56.45
C SER A 998 0.38 -23.19 55.37
N LEU A 999 0.75 -23.49 54.13
CA LEU A 999 -0.22 -23.69 53.01
C LEU A 999 -1.17 -24.83 53.29
N LEU A 1000 -0.65 -25.99 53.70
CA LEU A 1000 -1.48 -27.16 54.06
C LEU A 1000 -2.47 -26.82 55.18
N ALA A 1001 -2.01 -26.14 56.21
CA ALA A 1001 -2.88 -25.71 57.34
C ALA A 1001 -3.94 -24.69 56.93
N LYS A 1002 -3.61 -23.73 56.05
CA LYS A 1002 -4.54 -22.70 55.61
C LYS A 1002 -5.54 -23.14 54.56
N THR A 1003 -5.09 -23.99 53.66
CA THR A 1003 -5.95 -24.48 52.53
C THR A 1003 -6.72 -25.72 52.89
N GLY A 1004 -6.40 -26.37 54.02
CA GLY A 1004 -7.06 -27.61 54.46
C GLY A 1004 -6.71 -28.84 53.62
N HIS A 1005 -5.67 -28.76 52.79
CA HIS A 1005 -5.23 -29.88 51.94
C HIS A 1005 -4.41 -30.88 52.77
N PRO A 1006 -4.58 -32.19 52.57
CA PRO A 1006 -3.97 -33.24 53.43
C PRO A 1006 -2.46 -33.39 53.22
N ASP A 1007 -1.97 -33.13 52.02
CA ASP A 1007 -0.58 -33.38 51.67
C ASP A 1007 -0.08 -32.50 50.51
N ARG A 1008 1.21 -32.61 50.21
CA ARG A 1008 1.86 -31.89 49.14
C ARG A 1008 1.30 -32.23 47.77
N ALA A 1009 0.87 -33.45 47.53
CA ALA A 1009 0.34 -33.85 46.22
C ALA A 1009 -0.98 -33.10 45.93
N ALA A 1010 -1.79 -32.89 46.94
CA ALA A 1010 -3.01 -32.09 46.87
C ALA A 1010 -2.74 -30.61 46.61
N LEU A 1011 -1.68 -30.03 47.20
CA LEU A 1011 -1.24 -28.66 46.86
C LEU A 1011 -0.71 -28.55 45.43
N CYS A 1012 -0.04 -29.59 44.91
CA CYS A 1012 0.39 -29.59 43.50
C CYS A 1012 -0.82 -29.67 42.52
N ALA A 1013 -1.87 -30.40 42.89
CA ALA A 1013 -3.11 -30.45 42.10
C ALA A 1013 -3.81 -29.09 42.10
N LEU A 1014 -3.97 -28.48 43.27
CA LEU A 1014 -4.52 -27.11 43.38
C LEU A 1014 -3.71 -26.09 42.56
N ALA A 1015 -2.38 -26.20 42.56
CA ALA A 1015 -1.50 -25.31 41.77
C ALA A 1015 -1.70 -25.51 40.28
N ALA A 1016 -1.89 -26.73 39.81
CA ALA A 1016 -2.16 -27.04 38.41
C ALA A 1016 -3.54 -26.50 37.97
N GLU A 1017 -4.57 -26.61 38.81
CA GLU A 1017 -5.89 -26.03 38.56
C GLU A 1017 -5.83 -24.48 38.41
N LEU A 1018 -5.09 -23.81 39.31
CA LEU A 1018 -4.89 -22.34 39.27
C LEU A 1018 -4.07 -21.88 38.06
N SER A 1019 -3.29 -22.76 37.45
CA SER A 1019 -2.49 -22.44 36.25
C SER A 1019 -3.28 -22.66 34.94
N THR A 1020 -4.44 -23.32 34.97
CA THR A 1020 -5.32 -23.59 33.82
C THR A 1020 -6.47 -22.60 33.68
N ASP A 1021 -6.74 -21.77 34.67
CA ASP A 1021 -7.72 -20.67 34.58
C ASP A 1021 -7.04 -19.39 34.08
N PRO A 1022 -7.42 -18.85 32.87
CA PRO A 1022 -6.72 -17.72 32.22
C PRO A 1022 -6.90 -16.39 32.91
#